data_43bb322a2f53937da6c5b77ced25469c
#
_entry.id   43bb322a2f53937da6c5b77ced25469c
#
_cell.length_a   1.000
_cell.length_b   1.000
_cell.length_c   1.000
_cell.angle_alpha   90.00
_cell.angle_beta   90.00
_cell.angle_gamma   90.00
#
_symmetry.space_group_name_H-M   'P 1'
#
loop_
_entity.id
_entity.type
_entity.pdbx_description
1 polymer ?
#
loop_
_entity_poly.entity_id
_entity_poly.type
_entity_poly.pdbx_seq_one_letter_code
_entity_poly.pdbx_strand_id
1 'polypeptide(L)'
;MKPFFKIAISLFLFLPFLSFGQQVRVDGGKTLSFPWAGGLNACQFGSLDLNFDGKNDLVVFDRHGNRLSCFLNCGEEGEICYEFDNQYAASFPKIDDWMILADYDGDGRNDIFTYSKGWAGIKVYKNVSVDSLAFELVKSPYLSSLQGAGEVNIMATYADYPAIVDVDGDGDLDILTFGVLGTFIEKHQNLSMEKYGTRDSLVFERNDYCWGRVAESEEDNRMYLDTCLFEKTIVEEPFRHRGATVAVRDLNGDGLLDMLLGDVDYPGLIYLQNGGTLDAALMTSQESQYPAEQPVKLFSMPMPFFIDVNNDGLEDMIVSPFDPNPLASEGTNNVWLYLNRGTNDKPDFELFTKSFLQDEMLDFGTGSYPVFADVDADGLTDLLVGTIGNIDSTYYIYGSLQTYRSAQITYFKNVGMLNEPVFQLFDDDFGNLKSMKASGLILAFGDLNEDGKLEMIVGTSEGELMLFNSDFQLIDNDFLHFEKTCSAPCLYDVDEDGILDLVIGNSDGKLTLYQGFDQNGNVEFEFKTDEWGGVDVRNHSASYFGYSVPTFFKNGAETYLAVGSEQGKLFLYKMNNNGLPFEEVSAQWDELIPDFDNHFGMRCAAALADLNGDGKLEMAVGNFAGGLQLFNAEIKVNQSVEELSDEVLLYPNPANSTLKVQGKGMKQIKVFDILGQCLIQKNAVSEETTFDVNDLVSGIYILQIESNSGRTNYLKFIKE
;
A
#
# COMPACT_ATOMS: atom_id res chain seq x y z
N MET A 1 4.57 40.39 -56.38
CA MET A 1 4.79 38.96 -56.09
C MET A 1 5.36 38.83 -54.67
N LYS A 2 4.55 38.40 -53.74
CA LYS A 2 4.99 38.06 -52.38
C LYS A 2 4.82 36.56 -52.22
N PRO A 3 5.79 35.79 -51.68
CA PRO A 3 5.62 34.37 -51.48
C PRO A 3 4.79 34.09 -50.23
N PHE A 4 3.79 33.25 -50.39
CA PHE A 4 3.01 32.66 -49.28
C PHE A 4 3.86 31.60 -48.60
N PHE A 5 4.18 31.84 -47.30
CA PHE A 5 4.66 30.79 -46.41
C PHE A 5 3.47 29.97 -45.90
N LYS A 6 3.43 28.69 -46.30
CA LYS A 6 2.54 27.72 -45.69
C LYS A 6 3.15 27.26 -44.38
N ILE A 7 2.56 27.69 -43.26
CA ILE A 7 2.83 27.10 -41.94
C ILE A 7 2.06 25.78 -41.88
N ALA A 8 2.79 24.66 -41.90
CA ALA A 8 2.24 23.37 -41.55
C ALA A 8 2.16 23.30 -40.02
N ILE A 9 0.96 23.42 -39.48
CA ILE A 9 0.68 23.11 -38.07
C ILE A 9 0.64 21.57 -38.00
N SER A 10 1.72 20.98 -37.51
CA SER A 10 1.71 19.58 -37.02
C SER A 10 0.88 19.54 -35.75
N LEU A 11 -0.35 19.07 -35.91
CA LEU A 11 -1.18 18.69 -34.78
C LEU A 11 -0.54 17.40 -34.18
N PHE A 12 0.31 17.55 -33.19
CA PHE A 12 0.65 16.44 -32.29
C PHE A 12 -0.61 16.14 -31.49
N LEU A 13 -1.35 15.13 -31.87
CA LEU A 13 -2.28 14.44 -31.02
C LEU A 13 -1.43 13.82 -29.89
N PHE A 14 -1.38 14.47 -28.74
CA PHE A 14 -1.08 13.81 -27.49
C PHE A 14 -2.25 12.85 -27.26
N LEU A 15 -2.09 11.61 -27.71
CA LEU A 15 -2.79 10.51 -27.09
C LEU A 15 -2.18 10.40 -25.68
N PRO A 16 -2.96 10.52 -24.62
CA PRO A 16 -2.44 10.15 -23.32
C PRO A 16 -1.92 8.72 -23.45
N PHE A 17 -0.68 8.49 -23.05
CA PHE A 17 -0.23 7.14 -22.77
C PHE A 17 -1.12 6.66 -21.62
N LEU A 18 -2.21 5.98 -21.97
CA LEU A 18 -2.91 5.13 -21.04
C LEU A 18 -1.86 4.12 -20.57
N SER A 19 -1.31 4.30 -19.39
CA SER A 19 -0.66 3.21 -18.69
C SER A 19 -1.72 2.11 -18.66
N PHE A 20 -1.41 0.97 -19.25
CA PHE A 20 -2.25 -0.22 -19.19
C PHE A 20 -2.17 -0.76 -17.73
N GLY A 21 -2.70 0.00 -16.79
CA GLY A 21 -2.97 -0.49 -15.43
C GLY A 21 -4.21 -1.36 -15.51
N GLN A 22 -4.13 -2.57 -14.93
CA GLN A 22 -5.28 -3.45 -14.86
C GLN A 22 -6.43 -2.72 -14.16
N GLN A 23 -7.57 -2.64 -14.85
CA GLN A 23 -8.75 -1.96 -14.33
C GLN A 23 -9.37 -2.77 -13.19
N VAL A 24 -9.83 -2.04 -12.17
CA VAL A 24 -10.60 -2.63 -11.08
C VAL A 24 -11.98 -1.96 -11.02
N ARG A 25 -13.01 -2.79 -10.89
CA ARG A 25 -14.40 -2.36 -10.77
C ARG A 25 -14.99 -2.85 -9.45
N VAL A 26 -15.57 -1.93 -8.71
CA VAL A 26 -16.24 -2.20 -7.44
C VAL A 26 -17.75 -2.10 -7.58
N ASP A 27 -18.48 -2.10 -6.48
CA ASP A 27 -19.93 -2.07 -6.42
C ASP A 27 -20.58 -1.06 -7.38
N GLY A 28 -21.64 -1.49 -8.04
CA GLY A 28 -22.35 -0.66 -9.02
C GLY A 28 -21.60 -0.46 -10.35
N GLY A 29 -20.44 -1.08 -10.53
CA GLY A 29 -19.61 -0.99 -11.74
C GLY A 29 -18.74 0.28 -11.77
N LYS A 30 -18.51 0.94 -10.64
CA LYS A 30 -17.55 2.03 -10.51
C LYS A 30 -16.15 1.50 -10.81
N THR A 31 -15.46 2.11 -11.78
CA THR A 31 -14.03 1.86 -12.02
C THR A 31 -13.22 2.77 -11.09
N LEU A 32 -12.28 2.20 -10.35
CA LEU A 32 -11.38 2.95 -9.48
C LEU A 32 -10.35 3.72 -10.31
N SER A 33 -10.04 4.95 -9.87
CA SER A 33 -9.11 5.84 -10.59
C SER A 33 -7.66 5.41 -10.43
N PHE A 34 -7.28 4.97 -9.22
CA PHE A 34 -5.93 4.50 -8.90
C PHE A 34 -5.97 3.28 -7.97
N PRO A 35 -6.47 2.14 -8.48
CA PRO A 35 -6.72 0.95 -7.64
C PRO A 35 -5.47 0.42 -6.93
N TRP A 36 -4.29 0.67 -7.48
CA TRP A 36 -3.01 0.11 -7.03
C TRP A 36 -2.14 1.11 -6.23
N ALA A 37 -2.76 2.09 -5.55
CA ALA A 37 -2.03 3.10 -4.79
C ALA A 37 -1.51 2.60 -3.41
N GLY A 38 -1.92 1.43 -2.94
CA GLY A 38 -1.34 0.76 -1.77
C GLY A 38 -2.00 1.04 -0.43
N GLY A 39 -3.23 1.61 -0.40
CA GLY A 39 -4.00 1.87 0.82
C GLY A 39 -3.50 3.06 1.64
N LEU A 40 -4.33 3.53 2.57
CA LEU A 40 -4.05 4.66 3.46
C LEU A 40 -4.56 4.34 4.88
N ASN A 41 -3.71 4.53 5.91
CA ASN A 41 -4.10 4.20 7.27
C ASN A 41 -3.91 5.37 8.24
N ALA A 42 -2.68 5.80 8.51
CA ALA A 42 -2.36 6.85 9.47
C ALA A 42 -1.64 8.00 8.76
N CYS A 43 -2.39 8.75 7.96
CA CYS A 43 -1.82 9.63 6.95
C CYS A 43 -1.59 11.05 7.43
N GLN A 44 -0.50 11.63 6.96
CA GLN A 44 -0.19 13.04 7.00
C GLN A 44 -0.19 13.59 5.58
N PHE A 45 -0.73 14.79 5.42
CA PHE A 45 -0.91 15.42 4.13
C PHE A 45 -0.07 16.70 4.05
N GLY A 46 0.59 16.86 2.91
CA GLY A 46 1.27 18.09 2.55
C GLY A 46 1.07 18.38 1.06
N SER A 47 1.33 19.60 0.66
CA SER A 47 1.22 20.00 -0.74
C SER A 47 2.56 20.51 -1.29
N LEU A 48 2.86 20.12 -2.53
CA LEU A 48 4.09 20.49 -3.23
C LEU A 48 3.86 20.33 -4.74
N ASP A 49 4.36 21.24 -5.56
CA ASP A 49 4.39 21.09 -7.01
C ASP A 49 5.46 20.07 -7.40
N LEU A 50 5.04 18.80 -7.59
CA LEU A 50 5.94 17.66 -7.82
C LEU A 50 6.45 17.62 -9.26
N ASN A 51 5.61 18.00 -10.21
CA ASN A 51 5.84 17.88 -11.64
C ASN A 51 6.21 19.22 -12.31
N PHE A 52 6.25 20.32 -11.55
CA PHE A 52 6.56 21.69 -11.98
C PHE A 52 5.56 22.23 -13.01
N ASP A 53 4.28 21.87 -12.89
CA ASP A 53 3.21 22.37 -13.73
C ASP A 53 2.54 23.65 -13.19
N GLY A 54 2.88 24.05 -11.97
CA GLY A 54 2.39 25.23 -11.28
C GLY A 54 1.14 24.99 -10.43
N LYS A 55 0.68 23.74 -10.31
CA LYS A 55 -0.35 23.30 -9.36
C LYS A 55 0.32 22.58 -8.18
N ASN A 56 -0.26 22.72 -7.01
CA ASN A 56 0.18 21.92 -5.88
C ASN A 56 -0.44 20.53 -5.95
N ASP A 57 0.44 19.53 -5.88
CA ASP A 57 0.11 18.11 -5.78
C ASP A 57 -0.01 17.68 -4.32
N LEU A 58 -0.55 16.50 -4.03
CA LEU A 58 -0.60 15.94 -2.68
C LEU A 58 0.57 14.99 -2.43
N VAL A 59 1.23 15.21 -1.32
CA VAL A 59 2.22 14.31 -0.74
C VAL A 59 1.60 13.70 0.52
N VAL A 60 1.43 12.39 0.52
CA VAL A 60 0.80 11.64 1.61
C VAL A 60 1.86 10.77 2.27
N PHE A 61 2.06 10.96 3.56
CA PHE A 61 2.97 10.16 4.36
C PHE A 61 2.19 9.30 5.35
N ASP A 62 2.17 7.98 5.14
CA ASP A 62 1.55 7.03 6.07
C ASP A 62 2.55 6.67 7.16
N ARG A 63 2.25 7.03 8.40
CA ARG A 63 3.07 6.80 9.60
C ARG A 63 3.22 5.34 9.94
N HIS A 64 2.21 4.50 9.62
CA HIS A 64 2.29 3.06 9.81
C HIS A 64 3.16 2.42 8.72
N GLY A 65 4.46 2.45 8.95
CA GLY A 65 5.46 1.90 8.05
C GLY A 65 6.28 2.94 7.29
N ASN A 66 6.06 4.25 7.53
CA ASN A 66 6.83 5.35 6.93
C ASN A 66 6.77 5.35 5.39
N ARG A 67 5.58 5.14 4.83
CA ARG A 67 5.38 5.07 3.38
C ARG A 67 4.96 6.42 2.81
N LEU A 68 5.65 6.87 1.77
CA LEU A 68 5.31 8.08 1.01
C LEU A 68 4.52 7.70 -0.24
N SER A 69 3.46 8.46 -0.53
CA SER A 69 2.64 8.35 -1.72
C SER A 69 2.42 9.72 -2.34
N CYS A 70 2.52 9.81 -3.67
CA CYS A 70 2.39 11.05 -4.40
C CYS A 70 1.17 11.00 -5.32
N PHE A 71 0.37 12.07 -5.32
CA PHE A 71 -0.83 12.20 -6.14
C PHE A 71 -0.79 13.55 -6.88
N LEU A 72 -0.73 13.49 -8.21
CA LEU A 72 -0.70 14.67 -9.07
C LEU A 72 -2.10 15.30 -9.19
N ASN A 73 -2.18 16.60 -9.04
CA ASN A 73 -3.41 17.38 -9.14
C ASN A 73 -3.79 17.63 -10.60
N CYS A 74 -4.78 16.92 -11.11
CA CYS A 74 -5.34 17.09 -12.45
C CYS A 74 -6.60 17.97 -12.50
N GLY A 75 -7.09 18.49 -11.35
CA GLY A 75 -8.33 19.25 -11.25
C GLY A 75 -8.24 20.64 -11.83
N GLU A 76 -9.38 21.13 -12.35
CA GLU A 76 -9.62 22.54 -12.65
C GLU A 76 -10.21 23.24 -11.39
N GLU A 77 -10.40 24.56 -11.44
CA GLU A 77 -10.97 25.34 -10.34
C GLU A 77 -12.34 24.77 -9.88
N GLY A 78 -12.42 24.39 -8.61
CA GLY A 78 -13.59 23.76 -7.98
C GLY A 78 -13.72 22.25 -8.22
N GLU A 79 -12.75 21.59 -8.81
CA GLU A 79 -12.75 20.15 -9.12
C GLU A 79 -11.69 19.40 -8.30
N ILE A 80 -12.09 18.31 -7.67
CA ILE A 80 -11.18 17.37 -7.01
C ILE A 80 -10.80 16.29 -8.01
N CYS A 81 -9.56 16.31 -8.48
CA CYS A 81 -9.01 15.33 -9.41
C CYS A 81 -7.56 15.04 -9.05
N TYR A 82 -7.24 13.76 -8.82
CA TYR A 82 -5.89 13.32 -8.53
C TYR A 82 -5.52 12.09 -9.35
N GLU A 83 -4.26 12.01 -9.76
CA GLU A 83 -3.65 10.84 -10.40
C GLU A 83 -2.52 10.33 -9.51
N PHE A 84 -2.51 9.03 -9.20
CA PHE A 84 -1.44 8.42 -8.43
C PHE A 84 -0.19 8.25 -9.29
N ASP A 85 0.92 8.85 -8.87
CA ASP A 85 2.22 8.69 -9.52
C ASP A 85 3.35 8.66 -8.46
N ASN A 86 3.76 7.46 -8.09
CA ASN A 86 4.72 7.28 -7.02
C ASN A 86 6.19 7.40 -7.45
N GLN A 87 6.49 7.71 -8.73
CA GLN A 87 7.86 7.94 -9.18
C GLN A 87 8.56 9.09 -8.43
N TYR A 88 7.78 10.07 -7.99
CA TYR A 88 8.28 11.24 -7.25
C TYR A 88 8.73 10.91 -5.83
N ALA A 89 8.20 9.85 -5.23
CA ALA A 89 8.55 9.43 -3.86
C ALA A 89 10.05 9.13 -3.71
N ALA A 90 10.68 8.58 -4.74
CA ALA A 90 12.12 8.27 -4.74
C ALA A 90 13.03 9.50 -4.61
N SER A 91 12.52 10.70 -4.89
CA SER A 91 13.28 11.96 -4.75
C SER A 91 13.28 12.51 -3.32
N PHE A 92 12.40 12.02 -2.47
CA PHE A 92 12.35 12.46 -1.07
C PHE A 92 13.45 11.80 -0.25
N PRO A 93 13.98 12.51 0.76
CA PRO A 93 14.87 11.91 1.73
C PRO A 93 14.11 10.87 2.56
N LYS A 94 14.86 10.01 3.26
CA LYS A 94 14.23 9.08 4.19
C LYS A 94 13.51 9.85 5.30
N ILE A 95 12.19 9.68 5.37
CA ILE A 95 11.30 10.22 6.39
C ILE A 95 11.08 9.16 7.48
N ASP A 96 11.09 9.57 8.74
CA ASP A 96 10.82 8.69 9.87
C ASP A 96 9.65 9.27 10.69
N ASP A 97 8.66 8.46 11.02
CA ASP A 97 7.55 8.65 11.95
C ASP A 97 6.57 9.79 11.65
N TRP A 98 7.03 10.98 11.23
CA TRP A 98 6.16 12.07 10.79
C TRP A 98 6.87 13.05 9.84
N MET A 99 6.06 13.76 9.04
CA MET A 99 6.50 14.76 8.05
C MET A 99 5.61 16.00 8.14
N ILE A 100 6.23 17.18 8.08
CA ILE A 100 5.57 18.48 7.92
C ILE A 100 6.23 19.18 6.74
N LEU A 101 5.43 19.67 5.81
CA LEU A 101 5.88 20.51 4.70
C LEU A 101 5.57 21.97 5.02
N ALA A 102 6.62 22.83 5.09
CA ALA A 102 6.48 24.25 5.37
C ALA A 102 7.68 25.03 4.80
N ASP A 103 7.43 26.18 4.19
CA ASP A 103 8.43 27.07 3.60
C ASP A 103 9.10 27.91 4.70
N TYR A 104 10.25 27.44 5.23
CA TYR A 104 10.91 28.14 6.34
C TYR A 104 11.72 29.32 5.90
N ASP A 105 12.22 29.37 4.67
CA ASP A 105 13.12 30.45 4.21
C ASP A 105 12.43 31.49 3.30
N GLY A 106 11.16 31.28 2.99
CA GLY A 106 10.33 32.22 2.25
C GLY A 106 10.62 32.24 0.74
N ASP A 107 11.17 31.14 0.21
CA ASP A 107 11.49 31.03 -1.22
C ASP A 107 10.32 30.51 -2.07
N GLY A 108 9.19 30.19 -1.44
CA GLY A 108 7.94 29.74 -2.07
C GLY A 108 7.87 28.25 -2.29
N ARG A 109 8.84 27.48 -1.80
CA ARG A 109 8.86 26.02 -1.87
C ARG A 109 8.81 25.43 -0.48
N ASN A 110 7.90 24.52 -0.24
CA ASN A 110 7.81 23.84 1.04
C ASN A 110 9.04 22.95 1.28
N ASP A 111 9.65 23.12 2.47
CA ASP A 111 10.73 22.34 3.02
C ASP A 111 10.19 21.19 3.85
N ILE A 112 11.06 20.24 4.22
CA ILE A 112 10.66 19.06 5.00
C ILE A 112 11.18 19.18 6.42
N PHE A 113 10.25 19.15 7.38
CA PHE A 113 10.53 18.90 8.79
C PHE A 113 10.10 17.48 9.12
N THR A 114 10.97 16.71 9.77
CA THR A 114 10.68 15.30 10.09
C THR A 114 11.34 14.87 11.39
N TYR A 115 10.82 13.79 11.96
CA TYR A 115 11.35 13.20 13.17
C TYR A 115 12.81 12.75 13.02
N SER A 116 13.60 13.00 14.05
CA SER A 116 14.98 12.54 14.13
C SER A 116 15.09 11.29 14.99
N LYS A 117 15.05 10.13 14.37
CA LYS A 117 15.08 8.83 15.05
C LYS A 117 16.28 8.69 15.98
N GLY A 118 16.01 8.34 17.24
CA GLY A 118 17.01 8.18 18.29
C GLY A 118 17.36 9.46 19.06
N TRP A 119 16.81 10.62 18.67
CA TRP A 119 17.11 11.91 19.31
C TRP A 119 15.87 12.62 19.89
N ALA A 120 14.65 12.11 19.62
CA ALA A 120 13.39 12.78 19.97
C ALA A 120 13.43 14.27 19.60
N GLY A 121 13.69 14.58 18.33
CA GLY A 121 13.89 15.93 17.83
C GLY A 121 13.52 16.06 16.37
N ILE A 122 13.79 17.18 15.78
CA ILE A 122 13.36 17.60 14.45
C ILE A 122 14.57 17.74 13.52
N LYS A 123 14.61 17.01 12.39
CA LYS A 123 15.51 17.23 11.25
C LYS A 123 14.84 18.15 10.24
N VAL A 124 15.64 18.90 9.50
CA VAL A 124 15.14 19.78 8.43
C VAL A 124 15.90 19.54 7.14
N TYR A 125 15.15 19.36 6.04
CA TYR A 125 15.67 19.35 4.69
C TYR A 125 15.11 20.53 3.92
N LYS A 126 16.00 21.31 3.32
CA LYS A 126 15.64 22.42 2.43
C LYS A 126 15.26 21.89 1.05
N ASN A 127 14.19 22.40 0.49
CA ASN A 127 13.79 22.16 -0.88
C ASN A 127 14.65 23.02 -1.83
N VAL A 128 15.55 22.39 -2.55
CA VAL A 128 16.45 23.04 -3.52
C VAL A 128 16.06 22.71 -4.97
N SER A 129 14.84 22.29 -5.19
CA SER A 129 14.29 21.90 -6.50
C SER A 129 14.35 23.06 -7.49
N VAL A 130 14.70 22.77 -8.75
CA VAL A 130 14.68 23.72 -9.86
C VAL A 130 13.95 23.14 -11.07
N ASP A 131 14.48 22.06 -11.66
CA ASP A 131 13.89 21.33 -12.79
C ASP A 131 13.50 19.90 -12.41
N SER A 132 13.83 19.49 -11.21
CA SER A 132 13.49 18.19 -10.60
C SER A 132 13.51 18.34 -9.08
N LEU A 133 12.79 17.46 -8.38
CA LEU A 133 12.75 17.43 -6.93
C LEU A 133 14.14 17.15 -6.35
N ALA A 134 14.56 17.98 -5.41
CA ALA A 134 15.83 17.85 -4.70
C ALA A 134 15.74 18.46 -3.31
N PHE A 135 16.28 17.78 -2.30
CA PHE A 135 16.25 18.21 -0.91
C PHE A 135 17.66 18.14 -0.30
N GLU A 136 18.05 19.18 0.42
CA GLU A 136 19.35 19.28 1.11
C GLU A 136 19.16 19.23 2.63
N LEU A 137 19.89 18.34 3.32
CA LEU A 137 19.86 18.27 4.78
C LEU A 137 20.53 19.49 5.40
N VAL A 138 19.76 20.38 6.02
CA VAL A 138 20.26 21.64 6.62
C VAL A 138 20.38 21.57 8.14
N LYS A 139 19.61 20.71 8.81
CA LYS A 139 19.70 20.48 10.25
C LYS A 139 19.65 19.00 10.61
N SER A 140 20.67 18.55 11.36
CA SER A 140 20.81 17.21 11.91
C SER A 140 21.81 17.24 13.07
N PRO A 141 21.66 16.42 14.11
CA PRO A 141 20.61 15.44 14.31
C PRO A 141 19.27 16.06 14.73
N TYR A 142 19.22 17.30 15.19
CA TYR A 142 17.99 17.98 15.62
C TYR A 142 18.14 19.52 15.57
N LEU A 143 16.98 20.19 15.54
CA LEU A 143 16.88 21.62 15.83
C LEU A 143 17.15 21.85 17.32
N SER A 144 17.92 22.89 17.65
CA SER A 144 18.14 23.34 19.02
C SER A 144 17.47 24.68 19.29
N SER A 145 17.14 24.89 20.55
CA SER A 145 16.55 26.12 21.05
C SER A 145 17.30 26.58 22.31
N LEU A 146 17.51 27.89 22.45
CA LEU A 146 18.05 28.46 23.68
C LEU A 146 16.99 28.31 24.79
N GLN A 147 17.29 27.52 25.82
CA GLN A 147 16.42 27.28 26.97
C GLN A 147 17.14 27.70 28.24
N GLY A 148 16.83 28.91 28.72
CA GLY A 148 17.55 29.50 29.86
C GLY A 148 19.00 29.80 29.51
N ALA A 149 19.96 29.03 30.03
CA ALA A 149 21.40 29.30 29.85
C ALA A 149 22.09 28.43 28.79
N GLY A 150 21.37 27.55 28.11
CA GLY A 150 21.98 26.59 27.17
C GLY A 150 21.11 26.25 25.99
N GLU A 151 21.78 25.84 24.90
CA GLU A 151 21.14 25.25 23.73
C GLU A 151 20.72 23.82 24.04
N VAL A 152 19.43 23.50 23.84
CA VAL A 152 18.84 22.20 24.08
C VAL A 152 18.02 21.79 22.86
N ASN A 153 17.91 20.48 22.61
CA ASN A 153 17.04 19.93 21.59
C ASN A 153 15.59 20.44 21.73
N ILE A 154 14.98 20.86 20.63
CA ILE A 154 13.53 21.04 20.54
C ILE A 154 12.94 19.63 20.54
N MET A 155 12.31 19.25 21.65
CA MET A 155 11.81 17.91 21.81
C MET A 155 10.50 17.73 21.01
N ALA A 156 10.50 16.74 20.15
CA ALA A 156 9.29 16.19 19.54
C ALA A 156 9.43 14.67 19.54
N THR A 157 8.46 13.95 20.04
CA THR A 157 8.52 12.48 20.07
C THR A 157 8.05 11.89 18.72
N TYR A 158 8.23 10.60 18.55
CA TYR A 158 7.72 9.91 17.36
C TYR A 158 6.17 9.89 17.32
N ALA A 159 5.50 10.04 18.45
CA ALA A 159 4.05 10.04 18.56
C ALA A 159 3.44 11.43 18.37
N ASP A 160 4.10 12.47 18.89
CA ASP A 160 3.60 13.83 18.80
C ASP A 160 3.61 14.37 17.37
N TYR A 161 2.77 15.39 17.12
CA TYR A 161 2.80 16.17 15.88
C TYR A 161 2.87 17.65 16.23
N PRO A 162 4.04 18.30 16.10
CA PRO A 162 4.20 19.69 16.42
C PRO A 162 3.55 20.61 15.39
N ALA A 163 3.19 21.84 15.78
CA ALA A 163 2.87 22.88 14.82
C ALA A 163 4.13 23.68 14.45
N ILE A 164 4.33 23.90 13.15
CA ILE A 164 5.43 24.71 12.59
C ILE A 164 4.77 25.81 11.77
N VAL A 165 4.71 27.03 12.33
CA VAL A 165 3.91 28.13 11.81
C VAL A 165 4.42 29.45 12.36
N ASP A 166 4.23 30.56 11.64
CA ASP A 166 4.48 31.91 12.12
C ASP A 166 3.45 32.28 13.20
N VAL A 167 3.87 32.23 14.48
CA VAL A 167 2.96 32.43 15.63
C VAL A 167 2.80 33.89 16.00
N ASP A 168 3.81 34.73 15.78
CA ASP A 168 3.80 36.15 16.17
C ASP A 168 3.68 37.13 14.99
N GLY A 169 3.60 36.58 13.76
CA GLY A 169 3.31 37.37 12.56
C GLY A 169 4.50 38.17 12.03
N ASP A 170 5.73 37.80 12.39
CA ASP A 170 6.95 38.49 11.96
C ASP A 170 7.48 37.91 10.63
N GLY A 171 6.97 36.75 10.22
CA GLY A 171 7.18 36.10 8.92
C GLY A 171 8.17 34.95 8.94
N ASP A 172 8.84 34.62 10.05
CA ASP A 172 9.58 33.36 10.18
C ASP A 172 8.73 32.26 10.90
N LEU A 173 9.12 31.00 10.78
CA LEU A 173 8.33 29.90 11.34
C LEU A 173 8.79 29.54 12.74
N ASP A 174 7.86 29.60 13.70
CA ASP A 174 8.00 29.13 15.06
C ASP A 174 7.64 27.65 15.20
N ILE A 175 7.94 27.08 16.37
CA ILE A 175 7.60 25.69 16.69
C ILE A 175 6.81 25.64 17.99
N LEU A 176 5.60 25.05 17.92
CA LEU A 176 4.81 24.69 19.09
C LEU A 176 4.89 23.17 19.27
N THR A 177 5.32 22.73 20.44
CA THR A 177 5.44 21.31 20.78
C THR A 177 5.05 21.07 22.23
N PHE A 178 4.73 19.82 22.57
CA PHE A 178 4.50 19.47 23.96
C PHE A 178 5.82 19.48 24.76
N GLY A 179 5.79 20.03 25.95
CA GLY A 179 6.91 19.93 26.88
C GLY A 179 7.19 18.48 27.31
N VAL A 180 8.36 18.24 27.88
CA VAL A 180 8.83 16.89 28.31
C VAL A 180 7.81 16.10 29.15
N LEU A 181 6.95 16.78 29.89
CA LEU A 181 5.91 16.18 30.71
C LEU A 181 4.54 16.05 30.01
N GLY A 182 4.45 16.53 28.75
CA GLY A 182 3.27 16.36 27.92
C GLY A 182 2.04 17.22 28.28
N THR A 183 2.09 18.00 29.33
CA THR A 183 0.90 18.71 29.83
C THR A 183 0.72 20.11 29.23
N PHE A 184 1.81 20.78 28.89
CA PHE A 184 1.83 22.16 28.39
C PHE A 184 2.42 22.22 27.00
N ILE A 185 1.97 23.21 26.23
CA ILE A 185 2.51 23.52 24.91
C ILE A 185 3.60 24.57 25.08
N GLU A 186 4.82 24.24 24.63
CA GLU A 186 5.97 25.15 24.63
C GLU A 186 6.06 25.86 23.28
N LYS A 187 6.33 27.20 23.29
CA LYS A 187 6.68 27.96 22.09
C LYS A 187 8.18 28.11 22.01
N HIS A 188 8.76 27.65 20.91
CA HIS A 188 10.13 27.92 20.50
C HIS A 188 10.07 28.96 19.39
N GLN A 189 10.28 30.24 19.75
CA GLN A 189 10.29 31.33 18.80
C GLN A 189 11.52 31.26 17.92
N ASN A 190 11.36 31.36 16.63
CA ASN A 190 12.44 31.63 15.70
C ASN A 190 12.84 33.10 15.87
N LEU A 191 14.10 33.39 15.88
CA LEU A 191 14.64 34.72 16.01
C LEU A 191 15.42 35.17 14.75
N SER A 192 15.12 34.57 13.63
CA SER A 192 15.81 34.83 12.37
C SER A 192 15.52 36.24 11.87
N MET A 193 14.26 36.66 11.94
CA MET A 193 13.85 37.99 11.54
C MET A 193 14.41 39.07 12.48
N GLU A 194 14.40 38.87 13.80
CA GLU A 194 14.91 39.84 14.78
C GLU A 194 16.43 39.98 14.72
N LYS A 195 17.13 38.86 14.49
CA LYS A 195 18.61 38.88 14.50
C LYS A 195 19.22 39.25 13.15
N TYR A 196 18.60 38.81 12.06
CA TYR A 196 19.21 38.86 10.73
C TYR A 196 18.36 39.61 9.70
N GLY A 197 17.03 39.76 9.95
CA GLY A 197 16.09 40.37 9.01
C GLY A 197 15.80 39.47 7.78
N THR A 198 16.04 38.17 7.91
CA THR A 198 15.78 37.16 6.90
C THR A 198 15.16 35.92 7.57
N ARG A 199 14.39 35.11 6.83
CA ARG A 199 13.74 33.91 7.34
C ARG A 199 14.64 32.66 7.30
N ASP A 200 15.76 32.72 6.58
CA ASP A 200 16.59 31.60 6.18
C ASP A 200 17.47 30.96 7.29
N SER A 201 17.31 31.44 8.52
CA SER A 201 18.07 30.96 9.67
C SER A 201 17.15 30.25 10.66
N LEU A 202 17.57 29.09 11.17
CA LEU A 202 16.82 28.29 12.12
C LEU A 202 17.43 28.48 13.52
N VAL A 203 17.10 29.62 14.15
CA VAL A 203 17.67 30.06 15.44
C VAL A 203 16.55 30.28 16.45
N PHE A 204 16.35 29.33 17.33
CA PHE A 204 15.21 29.29 18.23
C PHE A 204 15.55 29.64 19.67
N GLU A 205 14.61 30.28 20.36
CA GLU A 205 14.60 30.48 21.79
C GLU A 205 13.25 30.07 22.38
N ARG A 206 13.25 29.23 23.44
CA ARG A 206 12.03 28.95 24.16
C ARG A 206 11.65 30.12 25.05
N ASN A 207 10.79 30.97 24.55
CA ASN A 207 10.32 32.19 25.25
C ASN A 207 8.99 31.95 26.00
N ASP A 208 8.24 30.89 25.69
CA ASP A 208 7.02 30.53 26.43
C ASP A 208 6.99 28.99 26.67
N TYR A 209 6.77 28.59 27.91
CA TYR A 209 6.66 27.17 28.31
C TYR A 209 5.21 26.72 28.49
N CYS A 210 4.24 27.61 28.25
CA CYS A 210 2.81 27.36 28.43
C CYS A 210 1.99 28.24 27.47
N TRP A 211 2.28 28.11 26.18
CA TRP A 211 1.61 28.89 25.14
C TRP A 211 0.10 28.66 25.16
N GLY A 212 -0.66 29.74 25.05
CA GLY A 212 -2.12 29.72 25.17
C GLY A 212 -2.65 29.56 26.59
N ARG A 213 -1.76 29.41 27.61
CA ARG A 213 -2.10 29.22 29.03
C ARG A 213 -3.09 28.09 29.25
N VAL A 214 -2.84 26.96 28.64
CA VAL A 214 -3.68 25.75 28.74
C VAL A 214 -2.89 24.56 29.23
N ALA A 215 -3.57 23.67 29.92
CA ALA A 215 -3.06 22.36 30.31
C ALA A 215 -4.07 21.28 29.94
N GLU A 216 -3.57 20.17 29.41
CA GLU A 216 -4.38 19.02 29.05
C GLU A 216 -4.92 18.29 30.31
N SER A 217 -6.16 17.81 30.24
CA SER A 217 -6.76 16.99 31.30
C SER A 217 -6.33 15.53 31.13
N GLU A 218 -5.94 14.90 32.23
CA GLU A 218 -5.62 13.46 32.25
C GLU A 218 -6.86 12.56 32.38
N GLU A 219 -8.05 13.15 32.66
CA GLU A 219 -9.26 12.40 32.99
C GLU A 219 -10.30 12.40 31.84
N ASP A 220 -10.30 13.44 31.02
CA ASP A 220 -11.31 13.62 29.96
C ASP A 220 -10.82 14.54 28.83
N ASN A 221 -11.58 14.56 27.72
CA ASN A 221 -11.26 15.39 26.54
C ASN A 221 -11.56 16.89 26.78
N ARG A 222 -10.85 17.49 27.74
CA ARG A 222 -10.96 18.92 28.07
C ARG A 222 -9.58 19.51 28.36
N MET A 223 -9.48 20.81 28.16
CA MET A 223 -8.33 21.61 28.55
C MET A 223 -8.65 22.46 29.78
N TYR A 224 -7.72 22.57 30.69
CA TYR A 224 -7.80 23.56 31.78
C TYR A 224 -7.33 24.90 31.21
N LEU A 225 -8.23 25.88 31.17
CA LEU A 225 -7.93 27.22 30.65
C LEU A 225 -7.30 28.12 31.72
N ASP A 226 -6.53 29.13 31.27
CA ASP A 226 -5.81 30.11 32.09
C ASP A 226 -4.98 29.47 33.21
N THR A 227 -4.29 28.37 32.91
CA THR A 227 -3.45 27.69 33.88
C THR A 227 -2.07 27.31 33.30
N CYS A 228 -1.01 27.54 34.08
CA CYS A 228 0.36 27.10 33.80
C CYS A 228 1.01 26.50 35.04
N LEU A 229 0.19 26.10 36.01
CA LEU A 229 0.66 25.54 37.27
C LEU A 229 0.24 24.07 37.37
N PHE A 230 1.19 23.21 37.67
CA PHE A 230 0.86 21.87 38.13
C PHE A 230 0.17 21.99 39.48
N GLU A 231 -1.15 21.80 39.55
CA GLU A 231 -1.76 21.43 40.82
C GLU A 231 -1.24 20.03 41.18
N LYS A 232 -0.37 20.03 42.18
CA LYS A 232 0.28 18.83 42.70
C LYS A 232 -0.72 17.95 43.46
N THR A 233 -1.66 17.38 42.73
CA THR A 233 -2.37 16.20 43.21
C THR A 233 -1.42 15.02 42.99
N ILE A 234 -0.81 14.54 44.07
CA ILE A 234 -0.01 13.34 44.09
C ILE A 234 -0.96 12.18 43.76
N VAL A 235 -1.09 11.87 42.49
CA VAL A 235 -1.69 10.63 42.01
C VAL A 235 -0.51 9.68 41.78
N GLU A 236 -0.51 8.54 42.48
CA GLU A 236 0.52 7.50 42.38
C GLU A 236 0.47 6.70 41.05
N GLU A 237 -0.15 7.23 40.01
CA GLU A 237 -0.18 6.60 38.70
C GLU A 237 0.86 7.26 37.76
N PRO A 238 1.59 6.48 36.94
CA PRO A 238 2.53 7.05 36.00
C PRO A 238 1.78 7.90 34.94
N PHE A 239 2.31 9.08 34.70
CA PHE A 239 1.82 10.03 33.67
C PHE A 239 1.46 9.31 32.38
N ARG A 240 0.20 9.47 31.90
CA ARG A 240 -0.36 8.75 30.74
C ARG A 240 -0.36 9.57 29.47
N HIS A 241 0.26 10.73 29.42
CA HIS A 241 0.36 11.45 28.14
C HIS A 241 1.18 10.62 27.16
N ARG A 242 0.53 10.15 26.10
CA ARG A 242 1.13 9.28 25.09
C ARG A 242 1.27 9.94 23.72
N GLY A 243 0.97 11.22 23.62
CA GLY A 243 1.06 11.99 22.40
C GLY A 243 -0.23 12.75 22.09
N ALA A 244 -0.06 13.90 21.46
CA ALA A 244 -1.15 14.71 20.95
C ALA A 244 -0.73 15.42 19.65
N THR A 245 -1.71 15.92 18.92
CA THR A 245 -1.52 16.70 17.69
C THR A 245 -1.90 18.15 17.96
N VAL A 246 -1.08 19.08 17.49
CA VAL A 246 -1.34 20.51 17.60
C VAL A 246 -1.40 21.10 16.21
N ALA A 247 -2.53 21.71 15.86
CA ALA A 247 -2.66 22.57 14.70
C ALA A 247 -3.14 23.96 15.12
N VAL A 248 -2.56 25.00 14.58
CA VAL A 248 -2.93 26.38 14.91
C VAL A 248 -3.20 27.18 13.65
N ARG A 249 -4.31 27.93 13.69
CA ARG A 249 -4.78 28.75 12.57
C ARG A 249 -5.83 29.75 13.08
N ASP A 250 -5.97 30.89 12.40
CA ASP A 250 -7.14 31.74 12.59
C ASP A 250 -8.39 31.01 12.04
N LEU A 251 -9.32 30.64 12.91
CA LEU A 251 -10.54 29.89 12.57
C LEU A 251 -11.82 30.73 12.75
N ASN A 252 -11.67 31.94 13.27
CA ASN A 252 -12.83 32.79 13.58
C ASN A 252 -12.80 34.17 12.89
N GLY A 253 -11.67 34.54 12.27
CA GLY A 253 -11.46 35.78 11.52
C GLY A 253 -11.09 36.97 12.39
N ASP A 254 -10.49 36.74 13.57
CA ASP A 254 -10.06 37.82 14.47
C ASP A 254 -8.56 38.17 14.36
N GLY A 255 -7.82 37.44 13.52
CA GLY A 255 -6.39 37.63 13.24
C GLY A 255 -5.48 37.02 14.30
N LEU A 256 -6.00 36.22 15.23
CA LEU A 256 -5.22 35.46 16.20
C LEU A 256 -5.26 33.97 15.85
N LEU A 257 -4.18 33.24 16.13
CA LEU A 257 -4.15 31.82 15.91
C LEU A 257 -4.93 31.07 17.02
N ASP A 258 -6.04 30.46 16.64
CA ASP A 258 -6.75 29.49 17.43
C ASP A 258 -6.03 28.14 17.40
N MET A 259 -6.48 27.15 18.20
CA MET A 259 -5.84 25.83 18.25
C MET A 259 -6.87 24.71 18.04
N LEU A 260 -6.49 23.72 17.23
CA LEU A 260 -7.13 22.41 17.18
C LEU A 260 -6.18 21.38 17.79
N LEU A 261 -6.71 20.57 18.68
CA LEU A 261 -5.94 19.54 19.39
C LEU A 261 -6.63 18.18 19.26
N GLY A 262 -5.85 17.16 18.90
CA GLY A 262 -6.26 15.76 18.89
C GLY A 262 -5.47 14.98 19.93
N ASP A 263 -6.17 14.16 20.69
CA ASP A 263 -5.61 13.35 21.78
C ASP A 263 -5.65 11.85 21.42
N VAL A 264 -4.67 11.10 21.93
CA VAL A 264 -4.57 9.64 21.70
C VAL A 264 -5.74 8.85 22.29
N ASP A 265 -6.31 9.33 23.38
CA ASP A 265 -7.37 8.64 24.11
C ASP A 265 -8.80 9.05 23.65
N TYR A 266 -8.92 10.06 22.76
CA TYR A 266 -10.21 10.63 22.36
C TYR A 266 -10.38 10.78 20.83
N PRO A 267 -11.57 10.48 20.31
CA PRO A 267 -11.82 10.43 18.85
C PRO A 267 -12.11 11.78 18.20
N GLY A 268 -12.14 12.88 18.94
CA GLY A 268 -12.57 14.19 18.44
C GLY A 268 -11.47 15.23 18.46
N LEU A 269 -11.68 16.32 17.70
CA LEU A 269 -10.87 17.52 17.78
C LEU A 269 -11.45 18.48 18.83
N ILE A 270 -10.55 18.99 19.71
CA ILE A 270 -10.87 20.12 20.60
C ILE A 270 -10.52 21.41 19.86
N TYR A 271 -11.45 22.34 19.77
CA TYR A 271 -11.23 23.71 19.34
C TYR A 271 -11.03 24.61 20.54
N LEU A 272 -9.96 25.40 20.53
CA LEU A 272 -9.59 26.37 21.56
C LEU A 272 -9.48 27.75 20.92
N GLN A 273 -10.33 28.68 21.33
CA GLN A 273 -10.32 30.06 20.83
C GLN A 273 -9.30 30.89 21.57
N ASN A 274 -8.44 31.55 20.82
CA ASN A 274 -7.48 32.53 21.34
C ASN A 274 -8.14 33.92 21.49
N GLY A 275 -8.24 34.41 22.70
CA GLY A 275 -8.73 35.78 23.00
C GLY A 275 -7.62 36.67 23.56
N GLY A 276 -6.34 36.28 23.41
CA GLY A 276 -5.19 37.01 23.85
C GLY A 276 -4.72 38.10 22.86
N THR A 277 -3.42 38.07 22.56
CA THR A 277 -2.77 38.93 21.55
C THR A 277 -1.75 38.09 20.77
N LEU A 278 -1.20 38.62 19.67
CA LEU A 278 -0.11 37.96 18.92
C LEU A 278 1.10 37.65 19.81
N ASP A 279 1.48 38.59 20.70
CA ASP A 279 2.63 38.42 21.63
C ASP A 279 2.30 37.47 22.81
N ALA A 280 1.03 37.34 23.19
CA ALA A 280 0.60 36.62 24.39
C ALA A 280 -0.74 35.91 24.15
N ALA A 281 -0.65 34.68 23.67
CA ALA A 281 -1.83 33.84 23.45
C ALA A 281 -2.52 33.49 24.78
N LEU A 282 -3.84 33.54 24.79
CA LEU A 282 -4.69 33.14 25.92
C LEU A 282 -5.92 32.45 25.38
N MET A 283 -6.02 31.15 25.57
CA MET A 283 -7.22 30.42 25.21
C MET A 283 -8.35 30.74 26.19
N THR A 284 -9.46 31.27 25.68
CA THR A 284 -10.55 31.83 26.49
C THR A 284 -11.81 30.95 26.46
N SER A 285 -11.95 30.11 25.46
CA SER A 285 -13.04 29.14 25.35
C SER A 285 -12.58 27.85 24.68
N GLN A 286 -13.34 26.79 24.88
CA GLN A 286 -13.13 25.50 24.25
C GLN A 286 -14.42 24.86 23.78
N GLU A 287 -14.34 24.13 22.67
CA GLU A 287 -15.38 23.25 22.15
C GLU A 287 -14.77 21.86 21.93
N SER A 288 -15.36 20.84 22.54
CA SER A 288 -14.84 19.47 22.49
C SER A 288 -15.25 18.69 21.24
N GLN A 289 -15.98 19.33 20.33
CA GLN A 289 -16.45 18.73 19.07
C GLN A 289 -16.30 19.76 17.95
N TYR A 290 -15.30 19.55 17.09
CA TYR A 290 -15.07 20.43 15.94
C TYR A 290 -15.05 19.61 14.64
N PRO A 291 -15.59 20.13 13.52
CA PRO A 291 -16.52 21.28 13.42
C PRO A 291 -17.84 21.02 14.14
N ALA A 292 -18.52 22.07 14.63
CA ALA A 292 -19.67 21.94 15.56
C ALA A 292 -20.84 21.15 14.98
N GLU A 293 -21.17 21.32 13.68
CA GLU A 293 -22.31 20.64 13.04
C GLU A 293 -22.00 19.21 12.61
N GLN A 294 -20.77 18.94 12.17
CA GLN A 294 -20.33 17.64 11.68
C GLN A 294 -18.97 17.28 12.30
N PRO A 295 -18.93 16.97 13.61
CA PRO A 295 -17.67 16.81 14.32
C PRO A 295 -16.87 15.61 13.84
N VAL A 296 -15.55 15.75 13.87
CA VAL A 296 -14.60 14.67 13.67
C VAL A 296 -14.81 13.59 14.74
N LYS A 297 -14.83 12.34 14.30
CA LYS A 297 -14.89 11.15 15.16
C LYS A 297 -13.98 10.06 14.58
N LEU A 298 -12.70 10.24 14.77
CA LEU A 298 -11.67 9.27 14.42
C LEU A 298 -11.11 8.64 15.69
N PHE A 299 -10.71 7.39 15.62
CA PHE A 299 -10.47 6.54 16.80
C PHE A 299 -9.38 7.06 17.75
N SER A 300 -8.35 7.79 17.25
CA SER A 300 -7.21 8.25 18.04
C SER A 300 -6.48 9.41 17.35
N MET A 301 -5.92 10.33 18.11
CA MET A 301 -5.08 11.45 17.66
C MET A 301 -5.48 12.06 16.31
N PRO A 302 -6.71 12.52 16.12
CA PRO A 302 -7.09 13.14 14.85
C PRO A 302 -6.22 14.37 14.58
N MET A 303 -5.63 14.44 13.37
CA MET A 303 -4.81 15.56 12.96
C MET A 303 -5.42 16.25 11.75
N PRO A 304 -5.73 17.55 11.82
CA PRO A 304 -6.19 18.33 10.68
C PRO A 304 -5.02 18.86 9.85
N PHE A 305 -5.18 18.81 8.52
CA PHE A 305 -4.29 19.39 7.52
C PHE A 305 -5.09 20.36 6.65
N PHE A 306 -4.55 21.54 6.38
CA PHE A 306 -5.24 22.58 5.62
C PHE A 306 -4.61 22.71 4.24
N ILE A 307 -5.33 22.28 3.20
CA ILE A 307 -4.87 22.21 1.82
C ILE A 307 -6.04 22.52 0.89
N ASP A 308 -5.84 23.38 -0.10
CA ASP A 308 -6.78 23.59 -1.20
C ASP A 308 -6.76 22.35 -2.12
N VAL A 309 -7.75 21.46 -1.95
CA VAL A 309 -7.78 20.18 -2.69
C VAL A 309 -8.56 20.27 -4.00
N ASN A 310 -9.27 21.38 -4.23
CA ASN A 310 -10.14 21.56 -5.38
C ASN A 310 -9.80 22.79 -6.23
N ASN A 311 -8.67 23.46 -5.95
CA ASN A 311 -8.15 24.62 -6.67
C ASN A 311 -9.10 25.84 -6.67
N ASP A 312 -9.96 25.99 -5.64
CA ASP A 312 -10.88 27.15 -5.54
C ASP A 312 -10.27 28.33 -4.75
N GLY A 313 -9.05 28.20 -4.26
CA GLY A 313 -8.30 29.19 -3.49
C GLY A 313 -8.65 29.22 -2.00
N LEU A 314 -9.50 28.30 -1.54
CA LEU A 314 -9.81 28.09 -0.12
C LEU A 314 -9.13 26.83 0.37
N GLU A 315 -8.47 26.90 1.52
CA GLU A 315 -7.91 25.72 2.13
C GLU A 315 -9.00 24.89 2.80
N ASP A 316 -9.13 23.65 2.34
CA ASP A 316 -10.00 22.62 2.89
C ASP A 316 -9.33 21.96 4.09
N MET A 317 -10.09 21.19 4.88
CA MET A 317 -9.55 20.46 6.03
C MET A 317 -9.61 18.96 5.77
N ILE A 318 -8.43 18.34 5.68
CA ILE A 318 -8.29 16.88 5.69
C ILE A 318 -7.99 16.46 7.12
N VAL A 319 -8.64 15.41 7.62
CA VAL A 319 -8.37 14.88 8.97
C VAL A 319 -8.09 13.39 8.89
N SER A 320 -6.97 12.96 9.45
CA SER A 320 -6.59 11.55 9.54
C SER A 320 -6.11 11.22 10.96
N PRO A 321 -6.35 9.98 11.45
CA PRO A 321 -5.95 9.57 12.79
C PRO A 321 -4.52 9.06 12.82
N PHE A 322 -4.02 8.90 14.03
CA PHE A 322 -2.83 8.10 14.31
C PHE A 322 -2.96 7.42 15.67
N ASP A 323 -2.55 6.17 15.78
CA ASP A 323 -2.33 5.50 17.07
C ASP A 323 -0.93 4.90 17.09
N PRO A 324 -0.12 5.15 18.14
CA PRO A 324 1.18 4.52 18.27
C PRO A 324 1.14 2.98 18.31
N ASN A 325 -0.04 2.42 18.64
CA ASN A 325 -0.31 0.99 18.50
C ASN A 325 -1.07 0.71 17.19
N PRO A 326 -0.41 0.24 16.12
CA PRO A 326 -1.05 -0.01 14.83
C PRO A 326 -2.23 -0.98 14.91
N LEU A 327 -2.22 -1.88 15.90
CA LEU A 327 -3.31 -2.84 16.11
C LEU A 327 -4.60 -2.21 16.67
N ALA A 328 -4.54 -0.98 17.17
CA ALA A 328 -5.71 -0.21 17.60
C ALA A 328 -6.31 0.63 16.46
N SER A 329 -5.66 0.70 15.30
CA SER A 329 -6.06 1.54 14.18
C SER A 329 -7.21 0.92 13.39
N GLU A 330 -8.20 1.76 13.02
CA GLU A 330 -9.19 1.44 11.99
C GLU A 330 -8.63 1.84 10.63
N GLY A 331 -8.66 0.93 9.66
CA GLY A 331 -8.11 1.15 8.33
C GLY A 331 -9.09 1.73 7.32
N THR A 332 -10.41 1.75 7.61
CA THR A 332 -11.44 2.21 6.66
C THR A 332 -12.07 3.52 7.11
N ASN A 333 -12.46 4.39 6.14
CA ASN A 333 -13.13 5.67 6.39
C ASN A 333 -12.37 6.55 7.41
N ASN A 334 -11.06 6.58 7.30
CA ASN A 334 -10.18 7.27 8.26
C ASN A 334 -9.46 8.49 7.66
N VAL A 335 -9.74 8.84 6.41
CA VAL A 335 -9.29 10.09 5.79
C VAL A 335 -10.50 10.97 5.48
N TRP A 336 -10.84 11.85 6.42
CA TRP A 336 -12.03 12.70 6.29
C TRP A 336 -11.66 14.01 5.60
N LEU A 337 -12.45 14.41 4.60
CA LEU A 337 -12.32 15.69 3.91
C LEU A 337 -13.52 16.57 4.22
N TYR A 338 -13.24 17.79 4.67
CA TYR A 338 -14.19 18.87 4.82
C TYR A 338 -13.85 19.98 3.84
N LEU A 339 -14.80 20.37 3.01
CA LEU A 339 -14.63 21.50 2.10
C LEU A 339 -14.92 22.82 2.82
N ASN A 340 -14.09 23.82 2.59
CA ASN A 340 -14.28 25.15 3.15
C ASN A 340 -15.29 25.94 2.32
N ARG A 341 -16.42 26.30 2.92
CA ARG A 341 -17.47 27.13 2.31
C ARG A 341 -17.42 28.59 2.76
N GLY A 342 -16.47 28.91 3.63
CA GLY A 342 -16.25 30.25 4.18
C GLY A 342 -15.15 31.02 3.48
N THR A 343 -14.15 31.44 4.25
CA THR A 343 -12.92 32.09 3.79
C THR A 343 -11.72 31.44 4.48
N ASN A 344 -10.51 31.74 4.06
CA ASN A 344 -9.30 31.19 4.69
C ASN A 344 -9.14 31.66 6.15
N ASP A 345 -9.55 32.86 6.49
CA ASP A 345 -9.46 33.42 7.86
C ASP A 345 -10.67 33.05 8.73
N LYS A 346 -11.79 32.65 8.11
CA LYS A 346 -12.99 32.23 8.80
C LYS A 346 -13.64 31.08 8.05
N PRO A 347 -13.07 29.87 8.14
CA PRO A 347 -13.56 28.71 7.42
C PRO A 347 -14.92 28.26 7.94
N ASP A 348 -15.72 27.70 7.02
CA ASP A 348 -16.98 26.99 7.29
C ASP A 348 -16.84 25.60 6.69
N PHE A 349 -16.44 24.64 7.50
CA PHE A 349 -16.08 23.29 7.07
C PHE A 349 -17.30 22.38 6.97
N GLU A 350 -17.64 21.98 5.75
CA GLU A 350 -18.70 21.02 5.42
C GLU A 350 -18.08 19.65 5.11
N LEU A 351 -18.52 18.59 5.81
CA LEU A 351 -18.01 17.23 5.56
C LEU A 351 -18.38 16.79 4.13
N PHE A 352 -17.38 16.57 3.30
CA PHE A 352 -17.54 16.08 1.94
C PHE A 352 -17.49 14.55 1.87
N THR A 353 -16.45 13.91 2.43
CA THR A 353 -16.30 12.45 2.47
C THR A 353 -15.49 12.01 3.69
N LYS A 354 -15.66 10.76 4.08
CA LYS A 354 -14.85 10.10 5.14
C LYS A 354 -13.75 9.20 4.60
N SER A 355 -13.66 9.05 3.28
CA SER A 355 -12.75 8.15 2.59
C SER A 355 -12.05 8.85 1.43
N PHE A 356 -11.57 10.09 1.68
CA PHE A 356 -10.84 10.87 0.67
C PHE A 356 -9.64 10.10 0.15
N LEU A 357 -9.52 9.96 -1.17
CA LEU A 357 -8.61 9.09 -1.90
C LEU A 357 -8.86 7.58 -1.70
N GLN A 358 -9.27 7.13 -0.53
CA GLN A 358 -9.48 5.72 -0.22
C GLN A 358 -10.59 5.07 -1.07
N ASP A 359 -11.61 5.84 -1.45
CA ASP A 359 -12.73 5.36 -2.28
C ASP A 359 -12.40 5.26 -3.78
N GLU A 360 -11.18 5.64 -4.18
CA GLU A 360 -10.63 5.52 -5.54
C GLU A 360 -9.51 4.49 -5.67
N MET A 361 -9.17 3.76 -4.59
CA MET A 361 -8.17 2.71 -4.55
C MET A 361 -8.74 1.40 -3.99
N LEU A 362 -8.02 0.30 -4.20
CA LEU A 362 -8.24 -0.92 -3.43
C LEU A 362 -7.78 -0.66 -2.00
N ASP A 363 -8.74 -0.59 -1.08
CA ASP A 363 -8.52 -0.41 0.35
C ASP A 363 -9.43 -1.38 1.12
N PHE A 364 -8.84 -2.36 1.76
CA PHE A 364 -9.53 -3.43 2.50
C PHE A 364 -9.53 -3.17 4.01
N GLY A 365 -9.12 -1.98 4.41
CA GLY A 365 -9.02 -1.57 5.81
C GLY A 365 -7.68 -1.96 6.43
N THR A 366 -7.61 -3.01 7.23
CA THR A 366 -6.35 -3.40 7.87
C THR A 366 -5.82 -4.68 7.27
N GLY A 367 -4.61 -4.58 6.70
CA GLY A 367 -3.88 -5.69 6.09
C GLY A 367 -4.48 -6.18 4.78
N SER A 368 -3.64 -6.53 3.84
CA SER A 368 -4.03 -7.11 2.57
C SER A 368 -3.04 -8.19 2.16
N TYR A 369 -3.57 -9.36 1.86
CA TYR A 369 -2.82 -10.54 1.47
C TYR A 369 -3.34 -11.04 0.12
N PRO A 370 -2.78 -10.52 -1.00
CA PRO A 370 -3.24 -10.87 -2.33
C PRO A 370 -2.85 -12.31 -2.70
N VAL A 371 -3.71 -12.95 -3.48
CA VAL A 371 -3.43 -14.22 -4.15
C VAL A 371 -4.04 -14.18 -5.55
N PHE A 372 -3.31 -14.68 -6.53
CA PHE A 372 -3.77 -14.87 -7.89
C PHE A 372 -4.07 -16.35 -8.15
N ALA A 373 -5.29 -16.65 -8.59
CA ALA A 373 -5.72 -18.00 -8.93
C ALA A 373 -6.87 -17.94 -9.94
N ASP A 374 -6.98 -18.93 -10.83
CA ASP A 374 -8.17 -19.15 -11.67
C ASP A 374 -9.19 -19.96 -10.85
N VAL A 375 -10.06 -19.24 -10.12
CA VAL A 375 -10.93 -19.85 -9.10
C VAL A 375 -12.16 -20.52 -9.72
N ASP A 376 -12.64 -20.02 -10.85
CA ASP A 376 -13.83 -20.56 -11.53
C ASP A 376 -13.50 -21.39 -12.79
N ALA A 377 -12.22 -21.64 -13.03
CA ALA A 377 -11.69 -22.44 -14.13
C ALA A 377 -12.11 -21.93 -15.52
N ASP A 378 -12.21 -20.61 -15.70
CA ASP A 378 -12.51 -19.99 -16.98
C ASP A 378 -11.26 -19.69 -17.83
N GLY A 379 -10.07 -19.92 -17.27
CA GLY A 379 -8.77 -19.74 -17.91
C GLY A 379 -8.19 -18.33 -17.74
N LEU A 380 -8.83 -17.46 -16.97
CA LEU A 380 -8.34 -16.15 -16.59
C LEU A 380 -7.95 -16.13 -15.12
N THR A 381 -6.85 -15.48 -14.82
CA THR A 381 -6.39 -15.38 -13.43
C THR A 381 -7.20 -14.32 -12.68
N ASP A 382 -7.82 -14.72 -11.58
CA ASP A 382 -8.57 -13.86 -10.67
C ASP A 382 -7.70 -13.30 -9.56
N LEU A 383 -8.21 -12.30 -8.82
CA LEU A 383 -7.58 -11.73 -7.63
C LEU A 383 -8.43 -12.00 -6.39
N LEU A 384 -7.82 -12.62 -5.38
CA LEU A 384 -8.41 -12.74 -4.06
C LEU A 384 -7.53 -12.02 -3.04
N VAL A 385 -8.17 -11.38 -2.07
CA VAL A 385 -7.46 -10.63 -1.03
C VAL A 385 -8.00 -11.01 0.34
N GLY A 386 -7.16 -11.65 1.14
CA GLY A 386 -7.42 -11.84 2.55
C GLY A 386 -7.00 -10.62 3.37
N THR A 387 -7.58 -10.42 4.55
CA THR A 387 -7.35 -9.23 5.39
C THR A 387 -7.02 -9.58 6.83
N ILE A 388 -6.43 -8.63 7.57
CA ILE A 388 -6.35 -8.72 9.03
C ILE A 388 -7.74 -8.48 9.63
N GLY A 389 -8.54 -7.65 8.99
CA GLY A 389 -9.92 -7.39 9.33
C GLY A 389 -10.14 -6.04 10.02
N ASN A 390 -11.39 -5.59 9.99
CA ASN A 390 -11.84 -4.37 10.64
C ASN A 390 -12.09 -4.61 12.14
N ILE A 391 -11.97 -3.56 12.95
CA ILE A 391 -12.21 -3.63 14.40
C ILE A 391 -13.71 -3.72 14.66
N ASP A 392 -14.16 -4.83 15.25
CA ASP A 392 -15.53 -4.99 15.76
C ASP A 392 -15.72 -4.36 17.13
N SER A 393 -14.72 -4.54 17.99
CA SER A 393 -14.72 -4.00 19.36
C SER A 393 -13.33 -4.00 19.98
N THR A 394 -13.13 -3.10 20.92
CA THR A 394 -11.93 -3.00 21.73
C THR A 394 -12.23 -3.27 23.20
N TYR A 395 -11.28 -3.84 23.93
CA TYR A 395 -11.39 -4.06 25.37
C TYR A 395 -9.99 -4.05 26.00
N TYR A 396 -9.93 -3.82 27.32
CA TYR A 396 -8.68 -3.80 28.05
C TYR A 396 -8.51 -5.06 28.90
N ILE A 397 -7.35 -5.73 28.76
CA ILE A 397 -6.92 -6.79 29.66
C ILE A 397 -5.62 -6.36 30.33
N TYR A 398 -5.61 -6.28 31.66
CA TYR A 398 -4.44 -5.86 32.47
C TYR A 398 -3.80 -4.55 31.99
N GLY A 399 -4.63 -3.60 31.51
CA GLY A 399 -4.17 -2.30 30.99
C GLY A 399 -3.62 -2.33 29.56
N SER A 400 -3.66 -3.47 28.86
CA SER A 400 -3.34 -3.59 27.44
C SER A 400 -4.61 -3.57 26.62
N LEU A 401 -4.66 -2.71 25.60
CA LEU A 401 -5.75 -2.69 24.62
C LEU A 401 -5.71 -3.97 23.78
N GLN A 402 -6.86 -4.62 23.69
CA GLN A 402 -7.10 -5.77 22.82
C GLN A 402 -8.19 -5.40 21.82
N THR A 403 -8.08 -5.92 20.61
CA THR A 403 -9.05 -5.70 19.54
C THR A 403 -9.63 -7.02 19.07
N TYR A 404 -10.95 -7.09 18.97
CA TYR A 404 -11.60 -8.13 18.16
C TYR A 404 -11.76 -7.60 16.75
N ARG A 405 -11.37 -8.42 15.78
CA ARG A 405 -11.44 -8.09 14.35
C ARG A 405 -12.19 -9.18 13.60
N SER A 406 -12.95 -8.77 12.61
CA SER A 406 -13.56 -9.68 11.63
C SER A 406 -12.87 -9.47 10.30
N ALA A 407 -12.11 -10.45 9.89
CA ALA A 407 -11.47 -10.49 8.58
C ALA A 407 -12.44 -11.06 7.53
N GLN A 408 -12.13 -10.77 6.27
CA GLN A 408 -12.84 -11.26 5.12
C GLN A 408 -11.88 -11.63 4.01
N ILE A 409 -12.35 -12.42 3.07
CA ILE A 409 -11.70 -12.64 1.79
C ILE A 409 -12.56 -11.95 0.73
N THR A 410 -11.96 -11.02 0.01
CA THR A 410 -12.62 -10.35 -1.11
C THR A 410 -12.18 -10.99 -2.41
N TYR A 411 -13.14 -11.40 -3.23
CA TYR A 411 -12.92 -12.01 -4.53
C TYR A 411 -13.27 -11.05 -5.66
N PHE A 412 -12.27 -10.77 -6.49
CA PHE A 412 -12.42 -10.03 -7.74
C PHE A 412 -12.25 -11.00 -8.90
N LYS A 413 -13.34 -11.22 -9.64
CA LYS A 413 -13.28 -12.03 -10.86
C LYS A 413 -12.66 -11.24 -12.00
N ASN A 414 -11.76 -11.85 -12.75
CA ASN A 414 -11.27 -11.30 -14.00
C ASN A 414 -12.33 -11.49 -15.11
N VAL A 415 -12.99 -10.39 -15.46
CA VAL A 415 -14.01 -10.35 -16.52
C VAL A 415 -13.47 -9.77 -17.83
N GLY A 416 -12.18 -9.57 -17.90
CA GLY A 416 -11.48 -9.01 -19.07
C GLY A 416 -11.14 -10.02 -20.13
N MET A 417 -10.04 -9.80 -20.80
CA MET A 417 -9.42 -10.70 -21.77
C MET A 417 -7.99 -11.01 -21.30
N LEU A 418 -7.40 -12.09 -21.79
CA LEU A 418 -6.06 -12.51 -21.39
C LEU A 418 -5.00 -11.40 -21.47
N ASN A 419 -5.09 -10.50 -22.46
CA ASN A 419 -4.17 -9.38 -22.66
C ASN A 419 -4.64 -8.05 -22.05
N GLU A 420 -5.86 -8.01 -21.51
CA GLU A 420 -6.47 -6.82 -20.89
C GLU A 420 -7.32 -7.27 -19.69
N PRO A 421 -6.69 -7.63 -18.56
CA PRO A 421 -7.42 -8.08 -17.37
C PRO A 421 -8.25 -6.94 -16.78
N VAL A 422 -9.46 -7.26 -16.34
CA VAL A 422 -10.39 -6.37 -15.66
C VAL A 422 -10.92 -7.09 -14.44
N PHE A 423 -10.50 -6.67 -13.25
CA PHE A 423 -10.92 -7.25 -11.99
C PHE A 423 -12.22 -6.61 -11.53
N GLN A 424 -13.29 -7.38 -11.44
CA GLN A 424 -14.59 -6.92 -10.96
C GLN A 424 -14.91 -7.56 -9.62
N LEU A 425 -15.29 -6.75 -8.64
CA LEU A 425 -15.76 -7.26 -7.36
C LEU A 425 -16.92 -8.24 -7.59
N PHE A 426 -16.74 -9.47 -7.13
CA PHE A 426 -17.69 -10.56 -7.29
C PHE A 426 -18.30 -10.98 -5.94
N ASP A 427 -17.46 -11.11 -4.90
CA ASP A 427 -17.88 -11.50 -3.55
C ASP A 427 -16.98 -10.82 -2.52
N ASP A 428 -17.57 -10.14 -1.54
CA ASP A 428 -16.84 -9.46 -0.47
C ASP A 428 -16.71 -10.29 0.83
N ASP A 429 -17.22 -11.53 0.83
CA ASP A 429 -17.11 -12.51 1.93
C ASP A 429 -16.94 -13.94 1.40
N PHE A 430 -15.99 -14.11 0.47
CA PHE A 430 -15.72 -15.39 -0.16
C PHE A 430 -15.38 -16.45 0.88
N GLY A 431 -16.07 -17.59 0.80
CA GLY A 431 -15.98 -18.66 1.81
C GLY A 431 -16.80 -18.40 3.09
N ASN A 432 -17.57 -17.31 3.18
CA ASN A 432 -18.44 -16.93 4.32
C ASN A 432 -17.68 -16.80 5.66
N LEU A 433 -16.49 -16.25 5.65
CA LEU A 433 -15.57 -16.20 6.80
C LEU A 433 -15.86 -15.08 7.79
N LYS A 434 -16.54 -14.00 7.39
CA LYS A 434 -16.93 -12.90 8.32
C LYS A 434 -17.67 -13.42 9.55
N SER A 435 -18.52 -14.44 9.37
CA SER A 435 -19.30 -15.01 10.48
C SER A 435 -18.46 -15.79 11.49
N MET A 436 -17.27 -16.23 11.13
CA MET A 436 -16.34 -16.97 11.99
C MET A 436 -15.56 -16.07 12.94
N LYS A 437 -15.53 -14.75 12.66
CA LYS A 437 -14.78 -13.75 13.44
C LYS A 437 -13.29 -14.10 13.57
N ALA A 438 -12.74 -14.76 12.59
CA ALA A 438 -11.31 -14.98 12.47
C ALA A 438 -10.62 -13.68 12.04
N SER A 439 -9.34 -13.55 12.34
CA SER A 439 -8.52 -12.41 11.90
C SER A 439 -7.27 -12.88 11.17
N GLY A 440 -6.75 -12.01 10.27
CA GLY A 440 -5.51 -12.27 9.55
C GLY A 440 -5.59 -13.44 8.59
N LEU A 441 -6.58 -13.42 7.69
CA LEU A 441 -6.81 -14.48 6.72
C LEU A 441 -5.77 -14.42 5.59
N ILE A 442 -4.99 -15.47 5.44
CA ILE A 442 -4.00 -15.64 4.37
C ILE A 442 -4.31 -16.93 3.63
N LEU A 443 -4.35 -16.86 2.30
CA LEU A 443 -4.85 -17.94 1.45
C LEU A 443 -3.75 -18.67 0.68
N ALA A 444 -3.97 -19.96 0.43
CA ALA A 444 -3.25 -20.72 -0.58
C ALA A 444 -4.22 -21.59 -1.37
N PHE A 445 -4.00 -21.73 -2.66
CA PHE A 445 -4.78 -22.58 -3.55
C PHE A 445 -3.91 -23.67 -4.15
N GLY A 446 -4.48 -24.88 -4.32
CA GLY A 446 -3.83 -26.00 -4.97
C GLY A 446 -4.80 -27.12 -5.24
N ASP A 447 -4.55 -27.91 -6.28
CA ASP A 447 -5.28 -29.14 -6.56
C ASP A 447 -4.72 -30.25 -5.63
N LEU A 448 -5.41 -30.52 -4.53
CA LEU A 448 -4.97 -31.46 -3.49
C LEU A 448 -5.51 -32.88 -3.70
N ASN A 449 -6.34 -33.09 -4.75
CA ASN A 449 -6.96 -34.39 -5.03
C ASN A 449 -6.84 -34.82 -6.49
N GLU A 450 -6.06 -34.06 -7.30
CA GLU A 450 -5.79 -34.28 -8.72
C GLU A 450 -7.06 -34.33 -9.59
N ASP A 451 -8.14 -33.62 -9.18
CA ASP A 451 -9.39 -33.56 -9.95
C ASP A 451 -9.41 -32.41 -10.97
N GLY A 452 -8.37 -31.59 -10.99
CA GLY A 452 -8.20 -30.44 -11.87
C GLY A 452 -8.90 -29.18 -11.38
N LYS A 453 -9.36 -29.15 -10.13
CA LYS A 453 -9.92 -27.98 -9.46
C LYS A 453 -9.06 -27.61 -8.26
N LEU A 454 -9.23 -26.39 -7.78
CA LEU A 454 -8.45 -25.88 -6.66
C LEU A 454 -9.19 -26.06 -5.33
N GLU A 455 -8.54 -26.66 -4.35
CA GLU A 455 -8.87 -26.54 -2.95
C GLU A 455 -8.21 -25.28 -2.38
N MET A 456 -8.74 -24.79 -1.23
CA MET A 456 -8.23 -23.60 -0.56
C MET A 456 -7.81 -23.92 0.88
N ILE A 457 -6.61 -23.52 1.27
CA ILE A 457 -6.16 -23.50 2.67
C ILE A 457 -6.13 -22.06 3.12
N VAL A 458 -6.72 -21.77 4.29
CA VAL A 458 -6.75 -20.42 4.89
C VAL A 458 -6.08 -20.48 6.25
N GLY A 459 -5.03 -19.68 6.41
CA GLY A 459 -4.39 -19.44 7.70
C GLY A 459 -4.96 -18.22 8.42
N THR A 460 -4.75 -18.15 9.74
CA THR A 460 -5.28 -17.09 10.61
C THR A 460 -4.20 -16.45 11.48
N SER A 461 -4.50 -15.28 12.07
CA SER A 461 -3.62 -14.63 13.06
C SER A 461 -3.35 -15.50 14.29
N GLU A 462 -4.29 -16.35 14.67
CA GLU A 462 -4.13 -17.26 15.83
C GLU A 462 -3.30 -18.50 15.49
N GLY A 463 -3.03 -18.75 14.20
CA GLY A 463 -2.25 -19.90 13.74
C GLY A 463 -3.09 -21.07 13.28
N GLU A 464 -4.40 -20.96 13.28
CA GLU A 464 -5.30 -21.99 12.75
C GLU A 464 -5.12 -22.12 11.23
N LEU A 465 -5.34 -23.34 10.72
CA LEU A 465 -5.38 -23.64 9.30
C LEU A 465 -6.73 -24.28 8.99
N MET A 466 -7.45 -23.70 8.07
CA MET A 466 -8.75 -24.17 7.62
C MET A 466 -8.64 -24.72 6.19
N LEU A 467 -9.26 -25.88 5.95
CA LEU A 467 -9.32 -26.51 4.61
C LEU A 467 -10.73 -26.36 4.03
N PHE A 468 -10.78 -25.92 2.78
CA PHE A 468 -12.00 -25.80 1.97
C PHE A 468 -11.90 -26.69 0.74
N ASN A 469 -13.03 -27.31 0.33
CA ASN A 469 -13.11 -28.08 -0.91
C ASN A 469 -13.12 -27.17 -2.15
N SER A 470 -13.17 -27.78 -3.33
CA SER A 470 -13.21 -27.08 -4.63
C SER A 470 -14.52 -26.30 -4.91
N ASP A 471 -15.55 -26.46 -4.08
CA ASP A 471 -16.74 -25.58 -4.07
C ASP A 471 -16.62 -24.48 -3.00
N PHE A 472 -15.43 -24.32 -2.39
CA PHE A 472 -15.08 -23.37 -1.32
C PHE A 472 -15.96 -23.47 -0.07
N GLN A 473 -16.37 -24.69 0.25
CA GLN A 473 -17.06 -25.02 1.50
C GLN A 473 -16.05 -25.54 2.52
N LEU A 474 -16.13 -25.03 3.74
CA LEU A 474 -15.26 -25.47 4.84
C LEU A 474 -15.42 -26.98 5.09
N ILE A 475 -14.30 -27.70 5.02
CA ILE A 475 -14.23 -29.15 5.30
C ILE A 475 -13.69 -29.38 6.72
N ASP A 476 -12.61 -28.68 7.06
CA ASP A 476 -11.92 -28.82 8.34
C ASP A 476 -11.42 -27.45 8.82
N ASN A 477 -11.73 -27.11 10.07
CA ASN A 477 -11.34 -25.84 10.69
C ASN A 477 -10.08 -25.94 11.56
N ASP A 478 -9.48 -27.13 11.68
CA ASP A 478 -8.22 -27.40 12.37
C ASP A 478 -7.43 -28.45 11.56
N PHE A 479 -7.25 -28.13 10.27
CA PHE A 479 -6.72 -29.04 9.25
C PHE A 479 -5.33 -29.59 9.60
N LEU A 480 -4.44 -28.77 10.18
CA LEU A 480 -3.16 -29.17 10.71
C LEU A 480 -2.93 -28.43 12.02
N HIS A 481 -2.48 -29.15 13.05
CA HIS A 481 -2.11 -28.52 14.30
C HIS A 481 -0.81 -27.73 14.13
N PHE A 482 -0.93 -26.40 14.04
CA PHE A 482 0.19 -25.49 13.89
C PHE A 482 0.38 -24.67 15.18
N GLU A 483 1.52 -24.84 15.85
CA GLU A 483 1.77 -24.25 17.18
C GLU A 483 2.21 -22.77 17.15
N LYS A 484 2.39 -22.20 15.96
CA LYS A 484 2.81 -20.79 15.81
C LYS A 484 1.61 -19.90 15.50
N THR A 485 1.75 -18.60 15.75
CA THR A 485 0.73 -17.61 15.36
C THR A 485 0.98 -17.04 13.98
N CYS A 486 -0.06 -16.50 13.36
CA CYS A 486 -0.03 -15.90 12.03
C CYS A 486 0.40 -16.92 10.96
N SER A 487 -0.39 -17.98 10.80
CA SER A 487 -0.14 -18.99 9.77
C SER A 487 -0.33 -18.37 8.37
N ALA A 488 0.73 -18.40 7.55
CA ALA A 488 0.73 -17.94 6.16
C ALA A 488 1.03 -19.12 5.24
N PRO A 489 0.01 -19.90 4.80
CA PRO A 489 0.20 -21.05 3.97
C PRO A 489 0.60 -20.68 2.53
N CYS A 490 1.42 -21.52 1.92
CA CYS A 490 1.76 -21.48 0.51
C CYS A 490 1.95 -22.92 0.01
N LEU A 491 1.27 -23.30 -1.06
CA LEU A 491 1.35 -24.62 -1.68
C LEU A 491 2.33 -24.54 -2.85
N TYR A 492 3.35 -25.39 -2.84
CA TYR A 492 4.34 -25.49 -3.91
C TYR A 492 5.06 -26.85 -3.85
N ASP A 493 5.33 -27.46 -4.97
CA ASP A 493 6.17 -28.68 -5.08
C ASP A 493 7.64 -28.27 -4.92
N VAL A 494 8.17 -28.35 -3.68
CA VAL A 494 9.52 -27.83 -3.36
C VAL A 494 10.66 -28.81 -3.68
N ASP A 495 10.35 -30.11 -3.82
CA ASP A 495 11.32 -31.16 -4.13
C ASP A 495 11.18 -31.75 -5.54
N GLU A 496 10.25 -31.19 -6.33
CA GLU A 496 9.98 -31.54 -7.74
C GLU A 496 9.55 -33.01 -7.92
N ASP A 497 8.84 -33.57 -6.93
CA ASP A 497 8.30 -34.94 -7.02
C ASP A 497 6.90 -35.00 -7.66
N GLY A 498 6.29 -33.87 -7.94
CA GLY A 498 4.99 -33.70 -8.58
C GLY A 498 3.84 -33.60 -7.59
N ILE A 499 4.08 -33.64 -6.28
CA ILE A 499 3.10 -33.51 -5.21
C ILE A 499 3.30 -32.13 -4.55
N LEU A 500 2.20 -31.43 -4.23
CA LEU A 500 2.29 -30.16 -3.57
C LEU A 500 2.72 -30.31 -2.12
N ASP A 501 3.73 -29.55 -1.72
CA ASP A 501 4.12 -29.37 -0.33
C ASP A 501 3.44 -28.14 0.27
N LEU A 502 3.38 -28.06 1.61
CA LEU A 502 2.85 -26.94 2.33
C LEU A 502 3.96 -26.23 3.10
N VAL A 503 4.26 -25.01 2.67
CA VAL A 503 5.19 -24.10 3.37
C VAL A 503 4.38 -23.06 4.12
N ILE A 504 4.63 -22.93 5.43
CA ILE A 504 3.88 -22.01 6.29
C ILE A 504 4.82 -20.96 6.87
N GLY A 505 4.56 -19.69 6.53
CA GLY A 505 5.14 -18.55 7.23
C GLY A 505 4.46 -18.30 8.57
N ASN A 506 5.10 -17.54 9.45
CA ASN A 506 4.59 -17.30 10.80
C ASN A 506 5.09 -16.00 11.42
N SER A 507 4.56 -15.65 12.60
CA SER A 507 4.96 -14.46 13.35
C SER A 507 6.44 -14.41 13.74
N ASP A 508 7.09 -15.58 13.88
CA ASP A 508 8.54 -15.64 14.19
C ASP A 508 9.42 -15.23 12.98
N GLY A 509 8.81 -14.99 11.80
CA GLY A 509 9.55 -14.61 10.59
C GLY A 509 10.33 -15.75 9.95
N LYS A 510 10.02 -16.99 10.31
CA LYS A 510 10.61 -18.22 9.80
C LYS A 510 9.62 -18.99 8.94
N LEU A 511 10.09 -20.08 8.31
CA LEU A 511 9.24 -20.94 7.51
C LEU A 511 9.22 -22.36 8.07
N THR A 512 8.02 -22.94 8.09
CA THR A 512 7.77 -24.36 8.45
C THR A 512 7.44 -25.13 7.19
N LEU A 513 8.05 -26.31 7.00
CA LEU A 513 7.75 -27.20 5.88
C LEU A 513 7.00 -28.44 6.38
N TYR A 514 5.88 -28.70 5.71
CA TYR A 514 5.19 -29.98 5.70
C TYR A 514 5.32 -30.58 4.29
N GLN A 515 5.93 -31.74 4.17
CA GLN A 515 6.05 -32.42 2.89
C GLN A 515 4.76 -33.13 2.53
N GLY A 516 4.30 -32.93 1.29
CA GLY A 516 3.16 -33.62 0.73
C GLY A 516 3.48 -35.06 0.36
N PHE A 517 2.48 -35.93 0.40
CA PHE A 517 2.55 -37.28 -0.14
C PHE A 517 1.16 -37.76 -0.56
N ASP A 518 1.11 -38.56 -1.61
CA ASP A 518 -0.17 -39.13 -2.06
C ASP A 518 -0.68 -40.22 -1.10
N GLN A 519 -1.92 -40.04 -0.63
CA GLN A 519 -2.65 -41.03 0.14
C GLN A 519 -4.01 -41.32 -0.52
N ASN A 520 -4.03 -42.33 -1.42
CA ASN A 520 -5.22 -42.78 -2.15
C ASN A 520 -5.87 -41.70 -3.05
N GLY A 521 -5.06 -40.87 -3.70
CA GLY A 521 -5.50 -39.81 -4.59
C GLY A 521 -5.84 -38.49 -3.87
N ASN A 522 -5.37 -38.32 -2.63
CA ASN A 522 -5.41 -37.04 -1.92
C ASN A 522 -4.00 -36.72 -1.39
N VAL A 523 -3.63 -35.46 -1.39
CA VAL A 523 -2.40 -35.00 -0.79
C VAL A 523 -2.57 -34.87 0.72
N GLU A 524 -1.74 -35.60 1.47
CA GLU A 524 -1.60 -35.49 2.91
C GLU A 524 -0.24 -34.87 3.24
N PHE A 525 -0.09 -34.26 4.42
CA PHE A 525 1.09 -33.49 4.79
C PHE A 525 1.77 -34.06 6.03
N GLU A 526 3.12 -34.20 5.97
CA GLU A 526 3.95 -34.64 7.08
C GLU A 526 4.94 -33.54 7.50
N PHE A 527 4.94 -33.18 8.79
CA PHE A 527 5.88 -32.19 9.32
C PHE A 527 7.36 -32.61 9.08
N LYS A 528 8.17 -31.68 8.59
CA LYS A 528 9.61 -31.88 8.36
C LYS A 528 10.48 -31.00 9.22
N THR A 529 10.24 -29.70 9.26
CA THR A 529 11.05 -28.71 9.99
C THR A 529 10.29 -27.40 10.18
N ASP A 530 10.60 -26.69 11.24
CA ASP A 530 10.10 -25.33 11.55
C ASP A 530 11.14 -24.23 11.28
N GLU A 531 12.28 -24.58 10.67
CA GLU A 531 13.35 -23.65 10.24
C GLU A 531 13.76 -23.93 8.79
N TRP A 532 12.78 -24.09 7.90
CA TRP A 532 13.05 -24.46 6.52
C TRP A 532 13.80 -23.37 5.75
N GLY A 533 14.81 -23.79 5.00
CA GLY A 533 15.65 -22.90 4.21
C GLY A 533 16.58 -22.01 5.03
N GLY A 534 16.50 -22.02 6.36
CA GLY A 534 17.22 -21.09 7.21
C GLY A 534 16.74 -19.64 7.07
N VAL A 535 15.50 -19.46 6.55
CA VAL A 535 14.88 -18.15 6.36
C VAL A 535 14.58 -17.50 7.71
N ASP A 536 14.96 -16.23 7.87
CA ASP A 536 14.62 -15.39 9.00
C ASP A 536 14.50 -13.93 8.53
N VAL A 537 13.28 -13.42 8.42
CA VAL A 537 12.99 -12.07 7.90
C VAL A 537 12.85 -11.01 8.99
N ARG A 538 13.21 -11.33 10.25
CA ARG A 538 13.12 -10.39 11.35
C ARG A 538 14.15 -9.25 11.24
N ASN A 539 13.75 -8.08 11.66
CA ASN A 539 14.68 -7.02 12.02
C ASN A 539 15.01 -7.10 13.53
N HIS A 540 16.01 -7.89 13.89
CA HIS A 540 16.39 -8.13 15.29
C HIS A 540 16.72 -6.88 16.11
N SER A 541 16.95 -5.74 15.47
CA SER A 541 17.20 -4.47 16.16
C SER A 541 15.90 -3.71 16.49
N ALA A 542 14.77 -4.06 15.86
CA ALA A 542 13.53 -3.34 15.97
C ALA A 542 12.36 -4.17 16.53
N SER A 543 12.28 -5.46 16.20
CA SER A 543 11.16 -6.32 16.58
C SER A 543 11.59 -7.76 16.86
N TYR A 544 10.83 -8.43 17.74
CA TYR A 544 10.92 -9.88 17.92
C TYR A 544 10.17 -10.65 16.83
N PHE A 545 9.23 -9.99 16.14
CA PHE A 545 8.38 -10.59 15.13
C PHE A 545 8.93 -10.33 13.73
N GLY A 546 8.58 -11.20 12.79
CA GLY A 546 8.96 -11.09 11.39
C GLY A 546 7.78 -11.19 10.43
N TYR A 547 6.70 -11.90 10.80
CA TYR A 547 5.50 -12.10 10.00
C TYR A 547 5.80 -12.49 8.56
N SER A 548 6.48 -13.64 8.41
CA SER A 548 6.85 -14.14 7.09
C SER A 548 5.63 -14.58 6.28
N VAL A 549 5.56 -14.15 5.02
CA VAL A 549 4.54 -14.59 4.04
C VAL A 549 5.26 -15.08 2.79
N PRO A 550 5.36 -16.40 2.56
CA PRO A 550 6.09 -16.98 1.45
C PRO A 550 5.28 -16.95 0.14
N THR A 551 5.98 -16.73 -0.97
CA THR A 551 5.43 -16.85 -2.34
C THR A 551 6.52 -17.36 -3.27
N PHE A 552 6.24 -18.43 -4.01
CA PHE A 552 7.16 -19.01 -4.97
C PHE A 552 6.91 -18.50 -6.38
N PHE A 553 7.98 -18.35 -7.14
CA PHE A 553 7.92 -18.11 -8.58
C PHE A 553 9.13 -18.67 -9.31
N LYS A 554 9.00 -18.88 -10.61
CA LYS A 554 10.10 -19.28 -11.48
C LYS A 554 10.53 -18.13 -12.38
N ASN A 555 11.84 -17.92 -12.54
CA ASN A 555 12.40 -17.05 -13.56
C ASN A 555 13.33 -17.90 -14.44
N GLY A 556 12.86 -18.27 -15.61
CA GLY A 556 13.51 -19.27 -16.40
C GLY A 556 13.53 -20.64 -15.69
N ALA A 557 14.72 -21.27 -15.61
CA ALA A 557 14.89 -22.56 -14.94
C ALA A 557 15.09 -22.44 -13.42
N GLU A 558 15.16 -21.23 -12.88
CA GLU A 558 15.48 -21.01 -11.49
C GLU A 558 14.22 -20.77 -10.68
N THR A 559 14.12 -21.40 -9.52
CA THR A 559 13.02 -21.18 -8.56
C THR A 559 13.49 -20.20 -7.50
N TYR A 560 12.63 -19.20 -7.26
CA TYR A 560 12.79 -18.16 -6.26
C TYR A 560 11.69 -18.24 -5.23
N LEU A 561 12.02 -17.80 -4.02
CA LEU A 561 11.09 -17.64 -2.92
C LEU A 561 11.14 -16.18 -2.47
N ALA A 562 10.05 -15.45 -2.70
CA ALA A 562 9.83 -14.15 -2.10
C ALA A 562 9.18 -14.32 -0.73
N VAL A 563 9.67 -13.60 0.27
CA VAL A 563 9.11 -13.66 1.64
C VAL A 563 8.84 -12.24 2.11
N GLY A 564 7.57 -11.95 2.33
CA GLY A 564 7.13 -10.71 2.97
C GLY A 564 7.55 -10.64 4.43
N SER A 565 7.62 -9.44 4.99
CA SER A 565 8.07 -9.23 6.37
C SER A 565 7.29 -8.14 7.11
N GLU A 566 7.40 -8.13 8.44
CA GLU A 566 6.82 -7.08 9.28
C GLU A 566 7.35 -5.68 8.95
N GLN A 567 8.62 -5.58 8.59
CA GLN A 567 9.24 -4.29 8.25
C GLN A 567 8.86 -3.75 6.86
N GLY A 568 7.95 -4.44 6.14
CA GLY A 568 7.46 -4.02 4.83
C GLY A 568 8.45 -4.21 3.70
N LYS A 569 9.38 -5.16 3.84
CA LYS A 569 10.33 -5.55 2.81
C LYS A 569 10.05 -6.94 2.30
N LEU A 570 10.24 -7.14 1.02
CA LEU A 570 10.28 -8.45 0.39
C LEU A 570 11.70 -8.96 0.36
N PHE A 571 11.96 -10.05 1.08
CA PHE A 571 13.21 -10.80 0.98
C PHE A 571 13.10 -11.76 -0.19
N LEU A 572 14.20 -11.90 -0.94
CA LEU A 572 14.29 -12.81 -2.07
C LEU A 572 15.35 -13.86 -1.80
N TYR A 573 14.94 -15.12 -1.91
CA TYR A 573 15.82 -16.27 -1.77
C TYR A 573 15.84 -17.06 -3.07
N LYS A 574 17.03 -17.54 -3.45
CA LYS A 574 17.18 -18.48 -4.55
C LYS A 574 17.18 -19.89 -3.99
N MET A 575 16.31 -20.73 -4.51
CA MET A 575 16.28 -22.14 -4.15
C MET A 575 17.39 -22.89 -4.87
N ASN A 576 18.20 -23.63 -4.11
CA ASN A 576 19.23 -24.49 -4.63
C ASN A 576 18.85 -25.96 -4.37
N ASN A 577 18.79 -26.78 -5.42
CA ASN A 577 18.49 -28.22 -5.30
C ASN A 577 19.54 -29.01 -4.49
N ASN A 578 20.63 -28.38 -4.02
CA ASN A 578 21.79 -29.04 -3.42
C ASN A 578 22.10 -28.62 -1.97
N GLY A 579 21.31 -27.83 -1.32
CA GLY A 579 21.62 -27.52 0.07
C GLY A 579 20.87 -26.40 0.77
N LEU A 580 20.69 -26.59 2.06
CA LEU A 580 20.24 -25.59 3.01
C LEU A 580 21.47 -24.97 3.70
N PRO A 581 21.47 -23.68 4.05
CA PRO A 581 20.40 -22.71 3.88
C PRO A 581 20.25 -22.16 2.46
N PHE A 582 19.11 -21.51 2.15
CA PHE A 582 18.90 -20.79 0.91
C PHE A 582 19.82 -19.57 0.83
N GLU A 583 20.16 -19.17 -0.40
CA GLU A 583 20.89 -17.94 -0.64
C GLU A 583 19.94 -16.75 -0.70
N GLU A 584 20.11 -15.77 0.19
CA GLU A 584 19.40 -14.50 0.10
C GLU A 584 19.99 -13.65 -1.03
N VAL A 585 19.14 -13.27 -1.98
CA VAL A 585 19.50 -12.50 -3.19
C VAL A 585 18.63 -11.25 -3.35
N SER A 586 18.17 -10.65 -2.26
CA SER A 586 17.23 -9.51 -2.26
C SER A 586 17.72 -8.32 -3.09
N ALA A 587 19.01 -8.15 -3.31
CA ALA A 587 19.56 -7.13 -4.21
C ALA A 587 19.19 -7.36 -5.70
N GLN A 588 18.73 -8.56 -6.07
CA GLN A 588 18.31 -8.84 -7.45
C GLN A 588 16.90 -8.27 -7.76
N TRP A 589 16.16 -7.79 -6.77
CA TRP A 589 14.90 -7.12 -7.04
C TRP A 589 15.03 -5.97 -8.02
N ASP A 590 16.11 -5.18 -7.94
CA ASP A 590 16.38 -4.06 -8.86
C ASP A 590 16.58 -4.50 -10.32
N GLU A 591 17.01 -5.76 -10.54
CA GLU A 591 17.15 -6.36 -11.87
C GLU A 591 15.82 -6.95 -12.38
N LEU A 592 14.97 -7.39 -11.46
CA LEU A 592 13.71 -8.07 -11.76
C LEU A 592 12.55 -7.08 -11.95
N ILE A 593 12.59 -5.96 -11.24
CA ILE A 593 11.55 -4.92 -11.30
C ILE A 593 12.24 -3.57 -11.39
N PRO A 594 12.17 -2.89 -12.55
CA PRO A 594 12.73 -1.55 -12.71
C PRO A 594 12.14 -0.56 -11.71
N ASP A 595 12.98 0.32 -11.17
CA ASP A 595 12.61 1.38 -10.22
C ASP A 595 11.90 0.87 -8.95
N PHE A 596 12.25 -0.34 -8.51
CA PHE A 596 11.61 -1.00 -7.37
C PHE A 596 12.05 -0.40 -6.03
N ASP A 597 11.15 0.31 -5.38
CA ASP A 597 11.32 0.65 -3.97
C ASP A 597 10.81 -0.50 -3.09
N ASN A 598 11.73 -1.29 -2.55
CA ASN A 598 11.41 -2.41 -1.66
C ASN A 598 11.01 -1.92 -0.26
N HIS A 599 10.00 -1.03 -0.20
CA HIS A 599 9.45 -0.49 1.04
C HIS A 599 7.93 -0.28 0.93
N PHE A 600 7.15 -1.22 1.44
CA PHE A 600 5.69 -1.28 1.28
C PHE A 600 4.89 -0.85 2.51
N GLY A 601 5.53 -0.29 3.52
CA GLY A 601 4.90 -0.02 4.80
C GLY A 601 5.14 -1.16 5.79
N MET A 602 4.14 -1.60 6.56
CA MET A 602 4.24 -2.74 7.47
C MET A 602 3.63 -4.00 6.86
N ARG A 603 4.15 -5.18 7.23
CA ARG A 603 3.57 -6.52 6.95
C ARG A 603 3.19 -6.70 5.49
N CYS A 604 4.18 -6.69 4.62
CA CYS A 604 3.92 -6.91 3.21
C CYS A 604 3.74 -8.40 2.86
N ALA A 605 2.98 -8.63 1.79
CA ALA A 605 2.80 -9.93 1.16
C ALA A 605 2.73 -9.77 -0.35
N ALA A 606 3.36 -10.67 -1.12
CA ALA A 606 3.36 -10.60 -2.56
C ALA A 606 2.58 -11.75 -3.19
N ALA A 607 1.95 -11.47 -4.33
CA ALA A 607 1.41 -12.47 -5.25
C ALA A 607 1.95 -12.19 -6.65
N LEU A 608 2.31 -13.24 -7.39
CA LEU A 608 2.86 -13.11 -8.74
C LEU A 608 2.09 -14.01 -9.70
N ALA A 609 1.71 -13.44 -10.85
CA ALA A 609 1.11 -14.17 -11.96
C ALA A 609 1.35 -13.43 -13.29
N ASP A 610 1.31 -14.16 -14.42
CA ASP A 610 1.19 -13.57 -15.75
C ASP A 610 -0.27 -13.20 -15.99
N LEU A 611 -0.62 -11.96 -15.67
CA LEU A 611 -2.01 -11.49 -15.72
C LEU A 611 -2.46 -11.11 -17.14
N ASN A 612 -1.51 -10.77 -18.01
CA ASN A 612 -1.79 -10.24 -19.34
C ASN A 612 -1.38 -11.21 -20.47
N GLY A 613 -0.81 -12.38 -20.15
CA GLY A 613 -0.41 -13.41 -21.10
C GLY A 613 0.80 -13.04 -21.97
N ASP A 614 1.62 -12.08 -21.54
CA ASP A 614 2.80 -11.64 -22.29
C ASP A 614 4.06 -12.48 -22.02
N GLY A 615 3.96 -13.41 -21.07
CA GLY A 615 5.03 -14.30 -20.66
C GLY A 615 5.96 -13.70 -19.61
N LYS A 616 5.57 -12.60 -18.98
CA LYS A 616 6.20 -12.02 -17.80
C LYS A 616 5.22 -12.02 -16.63
N LEU A 617 5.74 -11.95 -15.41
CA LEU A 617 4.89 -11.88 -14.24
C LEU A 617 4.58 -10.43 -13.87
N GLU A 618 3.36 -10.16 -13.50
CA GLU A 618 2.98 -9.03 -12.67
C GLU A 618 3.07 -9.45 -11.20
N MET A 619 3.45 -8.49 -10.34
CA MET A 619 3.51 -8.68 -8.90
C MET A 619 2.60 -7.70 -8.18
N ALA A 620 1.59 -8.22 -7.47
CA ALA A 620 0.83 -7.43 -6.52
C ALA A 620 1.45 -7.54 -5.13
N VAL A 621 1.61 -6.41 -4.44
CA VAL A 621 2.09 -6.38 -3.06
C VAL A 621 1.06 -5.72 -2.18
N GLY A 622 0.60 -6.46 -1.18
CA GLY A 622 -0.25 -5.97 -0.11
C GLY A 622 0.53 -5.55 1.12
N ASN A 623 -0.10 -4.77 1.99
CA ASN A 623 0.53 -4.24 3.19
C ASN A 623 -0.47 -4.04 4.34
N PHE A 624 0.01 -3.58 5.49
CA PHE A 624 -0.81 -3.33 6.68
C PHE A 624 -1.84 -2.20 6.48
N ALA A 625 -1.58 -1.22 5.62
CA ALA A 625 -2.53 -0.15 5.29
C ALA A 625 -3.73 -0.64 4.45
N GLY A 626 -3.79 -1.92 4.13
CA GLY A 626 -4.95 -2.55 3.51
C GLY A 626 -5.06 -2.39 2.00
N GLY A 627 -4.11 -1.74 1.35
CA GLY A 627 -4.13 -1.57 -0.10
C GLY A 627 -3.18 -2.49 -0.85
N LEU A 628 -3.23 -2.42 -2.18
CA LEU A 628 -2.36 -3.17 -3.07
C LEU A 628 -1.56 -2.23 -3.96
N GLN A 629 -0.29 -2.58 -4.21
CA GLN A 629 0.53 -2.00 -5.27
C GLN A 629 0.81 -3.06 -6.33
N LEU A 630 0.81 -2.67 -7.60
CA LEU A 630 1.03 -3.58 -8.72
C LEU A 630 2.28 -3.16 -9.51
N PHE A 631 3.13 -4.12 -9.82
CA PHE A 631 4.39 -3.95 -10.52
C PHE A 631 4.47 -4.87 -11.73
N ASN A 632 4.98 -4.35 -12.85
CA ASN A 632 5.37 -5.17 -13.99
C ASN A 632 6.80 -5.67 -13.75
N ALA A 633 6.98 -6.99 -13.66
CA ALA A 633 8.28 -7.57 -13.45
C ALA A 633 8.90 -8.10 -14.76
N GLU A 634 10.21 -7.97 -14.89
CA GLU A 634 10.97 -8.61 -15.98
C GLU A 634 11.23 -10.12 -15.73
N ILE A 635 10.39 -10.71 -14.88
CA ILE A 635 10.43 -12.14 -14.52
C ILE A 635 9.74 -12.93 -15.61
N LYS A 636 10.48 -13.68 -16.37
CA LYS A 636 9.94 -14.47 -17.49
C LYS A 636 9.29 -15.75 -16.94
N VAL A 637 8.01 -15.89 -17.17
CA VAL A 637 7.38 -17.20 -17.05
C VAL A 637 8.14 -18.15 -17.94
N ASN A 638 8.64 -19.23 -17.40
CA ASN A 638 9.00 -20.37 -18.23
C ASN A 638 7.67 -20.82 -18.85
N GLN A 639 7.34 -20.23 -19.97
CA GLN A 639 6.59 -21.04 -20.92
C GLN A 639 7.52 -22.23 -21.15
N SER A 640 7.19 -23.37 -20.55
CA SER A 640 7.66 -24.64 -21.06
C SER A 640 6.96 -24.89 -22.40
N VAL A 641 7.10 -23.96 -23.31
CA VAL A 641 7.36 -24.30 -24.66
C VAL A 641 8.77 -24.87 -24.54
N GLU A 642 8.91 -26.14 -24.16
CA GLU A 642 9.80 -26.93 -24.97
C GLU A 642 9.28 -26.65 -26.38
N GLU A 643 9.87 -25.65 -27.09
CA GLU A 643 9.99 -25.76 -28.50
C GLU A 643 10.28 -27.22 -28.69
N LEU A 644 9.33 -27.95 -29.29
CA LEU A 644 9.68 -29.22 -29.87
C LEU A 644 10.92 -28.89 -30.65
N SER A 645 12.09 -29.23 -30.11
CA SER A 645 13.40 -28.89 -30.68
C SER A 645 13.64 -29.62 -32.01
N ASP A 646 12.60 -30.20 -32.56
CA ASP A 646 12.46 -30.67 -33.92
C ASP A 646 11.30 -29.87 -34.54
N GLU A 647 11.67 -28.86 -35.32
CA GLU A 647 10.80 -27.98 -36.10
C GLU A 647 9.60 -28.74 -36.67
N VAL A 648 8.36 -28.46 -36.16
CA VAL A 648 7.17 -28.89 -36.90
C VAL A 648 7.01 -27.92 -38.05
N LEU A 649 7.28 -28.39 -39.23
CA LEU A 649 7.20 -27.61 -40.48
C LEU A 649 5.82 -27.78 -41.11
N LEU A 650 5.21 -26.66 -41.47
CA LEU A 650 4.01 -26.61 -42.30
C LEU A 650 4.33 -26.11 -43.68
N TYR A 651 4.04 -26.90 -44.70
CA TYR A 651 4.26 -26.46 -46.05
C TYR A 651 3.32 -27.16 -47.06
N PRO A 652 2.94 -26.48 -48.15
CA PRO A 652 3.06 -25.02 -48.32
C PRO A 652 2.12 -24.27 -47.39
N ASN A 653 2.54 -23.11 -46.90
CA ASN A 653 1.68 -22.17 -46.20
C ASN A 653 1.90 -20.76 -46.79
N PRO A 654 0.95 -20.20 -47.54
CA PRO A 654 -0.42 -20.65 -47.77
C PRO A 654 -0.56 -21.99 -48.52
N ALA A 655 -1.62 -22.76 -48.18
CA ALA A 655 -1.94 -24.06 -48.77
C ALA A 655 -3.08 -23.92 -49.81
N ASN A 656 -2.90 -24.57 -50.95
CA ASN A 656 -3.91 -24.53 -52.02
C ASN A 656 -4.78 -25.79 -52.07
N SER A 657 -4.19 -26.98 -52.18
CA SER A 657 -4.88 -28.24 -52.24
C SER A 657 -4.44 -29.23 -51.18
N THR A 658 -3.19 -29.13 -50.78
CA THR A 658 -2.59 -30.03 -49.77
C THR A 658 -1.76 -29.26 -48.81
N LEU A 659 -1.76 -29.69 -47.55
CA LEU A 659 -0.91 -29.19 -46.47
C LEU A 659 -0.12 -30.37 -45.88
N LYS A 660 1.17 -30.21 -45.76
CA LYS A 660 2.04 -31.20 -45.12
C LYS A 660 2.47 -30.66 -43.78
N VAL A 661 2.43 -31.53 -42.80
CA VAL A 661 2.89 -31.34 -41.43
C VAL A 661 4.05 -32.29 -41.20
N GLN A 662 5.23 -31.79 -40.97
CA GLN A 662 6.43 -32.61 -40.69
C GLN A 662 6.94 -32.32 -39.29
N GLY A 663 7.10 -33.35 -38.49
CA GLY A 663 7.62 -33.29 -37.11
C GLY A 663 7.75 -34.67 -36.50
N LYS A 664 8.63 -34.79 -35.50
CA LYS A 664 8.84 -36.06 -34.79
C LYS A 664 7.85 -36.24 -33.64
N GLY A 665 7.47 -37.47 -33.34
CA GLY A 665 6.69 -37.80 -32.18
C GLY A 665 5.23 -37.36 -32.19
N MET A 666 4.69 -36.98 -33.36
CA MET A 666 3.27 -36.62 -33.51
C MET A 666 2.40 -37.86 -33.37
N LYS A 667 1.29 -37.76 -32.61
CA LYS A 667 0.29 -38.81 -32.39
C LYS A 667 -0.98 -38.52 -33.18
N GLN A 668 -1.50 -37.30 -33.06
CA GLN A 668 -2.74 -36.91 -33.72
C GLN A 668 -2.67 -35.43 -34.16
N ILE A 669 -3.30 -35.10 -35.26
CA ILE A 669 -3.38 -33.74 -35.78
C ILE A 669 -4.85 -33.43 -36.09
N LYS A 670 -5.33 -32.28 -35.62
CA LYS A 670 -6.68 -31.76 -35.88
C LYS A 670 -6.62 -30.43 -36.54
N VAL A 671 -7.53 -30.11 -37.45
CA VAL A 671 -7.69 -28.85 -38.10
C VAL A 671 -8.98 -28.21 -37.64
N PHE A 672 -8.91 -27.00 -37.14
CA PHE A 672 -10.05 -26.23 -36.66
C PHE A 672 -10.22 -24.97 -37.51
N ASP A 673 -11.47 -24.54 -37.67
CA ASP A 673 -11.77 -23.20 -38.15
C ASP A 673 -11.58 -22.17 -37.04
N ILE A 674 -11.76 -20.89 -37.36
CA ILE A 674 -11.62 -19.75 -36.43
C ILE A 674 -12.71 -19.71 -35.35
N LEU A 675 -13.77 -20.54 -35.47
CA LEU A 675 -14.85 -20.68 -34.48
C LEU A 675 -14.62 -21.88 -33.55
N GLY A 676 -13.48 -22.58 -33.69
CA GLY A 676 -13.13 -23.74 -32.87
C GLY A 676 -13.80 -25.04 -33.33
N GLN A 677 -14.46 -25.10 -34.51
CA GLN A 677 -15.05 -26.32 -35.02
C GLN A 677 -13.95 -27.21 -35.64
N CYS A 678 -13.81 -28.44 -35.14
CA CYS A 678 -12.90 -29.43 -35.73
C CYS A 678 -13.42 -29.88 -37.11
N LEU A 679 -12.67 -29.63 -38.15
CA LEU A 679 -13.03 -29.94 -39.55
C LEU A 679 -12.33 -31.22 -40.06
N ILE A 680 -11.07 -31.45 -39.65
CA ILE A 680 -10.29 -32.61 -40.08
C ILE A 680 -9.54 -33.13 -38.85
N GLN A 681 -9.57 -34.48 -38.68
CA GLN A 681 -8.77 -35.14 -37.66
C GLN A 681 -8.02 -36.32 -38.27
N LYS A 682 -6.73 -36.47 -37.99
CA LYS A 682 -5.90 -37.53 -38.54
C LYS A 682 -4.85 -37.99 -37.54
N ASN A 683 -4.66 -39.29 -37.42
CA ASN A 683 -3.54 -39.82 -36.66
C ASN A 683 -2.26 -39.73 -37.46
N ALA A 684 -1.18 -39.26 -36.83
CA ALA A 684 0.14 -39.22 -37.44
C ALA A 684 0.77 -40.62 -37.38
N VAL A 685 0.97 -41.22 -38.53
CA VAL A 685 1.56 -42.58 -38.67
C VAL A 685 3.06 -42.51 -39.05
N SER A 686 3.58 -41.32 -39.34
CA SER A 686 4.96 -41.05 -39.75
C SER A 686 5.37 -39.62 -39.38
N GLU A 687 6.65 -39.32 -39.51
CA GLU A 687 7.18 -37.96 -39.29
C GLU A 687 6.64 -36.91 -40.27
N GLU A 688 5.99 -37.33 -41.37
CA GLU A 688 5.27 -36.45 -42.30
C GLU A 688 3.82 -36.91 -42.47
N THR A 689 2.87 -35.99 -42.23
CA THR A 689 1.45 -36.20 -42.44
C THR A 689 0.89 -35.21 -43.46
N THR A 690 0.20 -35.70 -44.49
CA THR A 690 -0.36 -34.84 -45.53
C THR A 690 -1.88 -34.76 -45.38
N PHE A 691 -2.42 -33.55 -45.49
CA PHE A 691 -3.83 -33.23 -45.43
C PHE A 691 -4.30 -32.78 -46.82
N ASP A 692 -5.43 -33.32 -47.30
CA ASP A 692 -6.17 -32.71 -48.37
C ASP A 692 -7.03 -31.57 -47.79
N VAL A 693 -6.80 -30.38 -48.27
CA VAL A 693 -7.49 -29.16 -47.85
C VAL A 693 -8.32 -28.51 -48.94
N ASN A 694 -8.60 -29.26 -50.02
CA ASN A 694 -9.40 -28.76 -51.16
C ASN A 694 -10.80 -28.31 -50.75
N ASP A 695 -11.42 -29.03 -49.81
CA ASP A 695 -12.79 -28.79 -49.35
C ASP A 695 -12.88 -27.64 -48.33
N LEU A 696 -11.73 -27.11 -47.86
CA LEU A 696 -11.70 -25.96 -46.98
C LEU A 696 -11.88 -24.66 -47.79
N VAL A 697 -12.68 -23.75 -47.23
CA VAL A 697 -12.87 -22.41 -47.79
C VAL A 697 -11.60 -21.58 -47.56
N SER A 698 -11.29 -20.67 -48.50
CA SER A 698 -10.16 -19.73 -48.30
C SER A 698 -10.30 -18.99 -46.98
N GLY A 699 -9.26 -19.05 -46.14
CA GLY A 699 -9.30 -18.50 -44.80
C GLY A 699 -8.15 -18.98 -43.90
N ILE A 700 -8.24 -18.62 -42.63
CA ILE A 700 -7.28 -18.99 -41.59
C ILE A 700 -7.79 -20.20 -40.83
N TYR A 701 -6.89 -21.15 -40.57
CA TYR A 701 -7.18 -22.38 -39.83
C TYR A 701 -6.11 -22.63 -38.75
N ILE A 702 -6.49 -23.33 -37.69
CA ILE A 702 -5.62 -23.70 -36.58
C ILE A 702 -5.40 -25.22 -36.65
N LEU A 703 -4.15 -25.64 -36.62
CA LEU A 703 -3.78 -27.02 -36.38
C LEU A 703 -3.48 -27.24 -34.90
N GLN A 704 -4.12 -28.25 -34.34
CA GLN A 704 -3.76 -28.82 -33.05
C GLN A 704 -2.98 -30.11 -33.29
N ILE A 705 -1.76 -30.22 -32.73
CA ILE A 705 -0.90 -31.40 -32.89
C ILE A 705 -0.64 -31.99 -31.52
N GLU A 706 -1.17 -33.17 -31.29
CA GLU A 706 -0.95 -33.96 -30.08
C GLU A 706 0.28 -34.85 -30.28
N SER A 707 1.22 -34.83 -29.33
CA SER A 707 2.43 -35.65 -29.34
C SER A 707 2.16 -37.03 -28.68
N ASN A 708 3.10 -37.99 -28.85
CA ASN A 708 3.06 -39.28 -28.17
C ASN A 708 3.21 -39.16 -26.64
N SER A 709 3.72 -38.05 -26.16
CA SER A 709 3.82 -37.72 -24.73
C SER A 709 2.58 -37.02 -24.16
N GLY A 710 1.50 -36.86 -24.95
CA GLY A 710 0.26 -36.22 -24.54
C GLY A 710 0.28 -34.69 -24.68
N ARG A 711 1.38 -34.07 -25.08
CA ARG A 711 1.50 -32.63 -25.28
C ARG A 711 0.78 -32.17 -26.55
N THR A 712 0.25 -30.95 -26.53
CA THR A 712 -0.50 -30.35 -27.64
C THR A 712 0.15 -29.05 -28.11
N ASN A 713 0.40 -28.95 -29.42
CA ASN A 713 0.89 -27.74 -30.08
C ASN A 713 -0.17 -27.18 -31.02
N TYR A 714 -0.21 -25.86 -31.15
CA TYR A 714 -1.10 -25.16 -32.08
C TYR A 714 -0.29 -24.38 -33.13
N LEU A 715 -0.60 -24.59 -34.39
CA LEU A 715 0.02 -23.89 -35.51
C LEU A 715 -1.07 -23.31 -36.41
N LYS A 716 -0.76 -22.18 -37.04
CA LYS A 716 -1.68 -21.49 -37.96
C LYS A 716 -1.29 -21.75 -39.40
N PHE A 717 -2.26 -22.03 -40.29
CA PHE A 717 -2.04 -21.99 -41.72
C PHE A 717 -3.13 -21.20 -42.46
N ILE A 718 -2.78 -20.76 -43.66
CA ILE A 718 -3.69 -20.03 -44.53
C ILE A 718 -4.06 -20.95 -45.68
N LYS A 719 -5.36 -21.10 -45.96
CA LYS A 719 -5.92 -21.73 -47.15
C LYS A 719 -6.23 -20.66 -48.18
N GLU A 720 -5.64 -20.78 -49.39
CA GLU A 720 -5.94 -19.95 -50.57
C GLU A 720 -7.11 -20.49 -51.38
#